data_d25b87dc3bbe626e19d188149df51ca2
#
_entry.id   d25b87dc3bbe626e19d188149df51ca2
#
_cell.length_a   1.000
_cell.length_b   1.000
_cell.length_c   1.000
_cell.angle_alpha   90.00
_cell.angle_beta   90.00
_cell.angle_gamma   90.00
#
_symmetry.space_group_name_H-M   'P 1'
#
loop_
_entity.id
_entity.type
_entity.pdbx_description
1 polymer ?
#
loop_
_entity_poly.entity_id
_entity_poly.type
_entity_poly.pdbx_seq_one_letter_code
_entity_poly.pdbx_strand_id
1 'polypeptide(L)'
;METKNSFLFCFDLSFEKKLNCYIPTAYIIKQTENISYLDKKASTEVLKSLGLIFENLDSTTKKALTICEDLKPEKIFKKFSVKSKSAKTIDDLLQDTKLEFGIRQFIKTNLNQFYTLIEQDHFPLSINLGKEKDFRISRLSTNNSTLETQLHFDKHENGITYTLRLKDNENVFHPKDTKIEILLDEPGWLVVDRKLFHLQHINSKKITPFLTKESIEIPSKMVPDYFEKFIQDIAKKVNITGSGFEIEIRNKIVSCKAELLHDFFKNNYFLNLKFDYNGYFFDYNSIKRTSSDIDLTDLENIKLIQYKRSEAESLFTTKLLELGFSKTENGLFGLSSNNEKQDPYSTLQWIIENKEILESLGFSIEDLKIDRKKINTQKVFLQFSNTIKSDWFDIKMIVRLEDFEFNFSEIIVNIKNRNRLFLLPNGNYFLIPMEWMTLYGPMAKLAKIQNGNLCLPKSNFVVLKDIPELKSIINSQPNIEYQPSTLVKATLRPYQIEGTKWLLEHYNNGLGACLADDMGLGKTLQTLTTLVAVQEQLEFQKAEGVQFDLFGNEIPVPKEYLKALIVLPSSLVFNWYNEARKFTPHFRRIQYIGNDRKLIAKKLEKYDLIFTSYAVVSRDISILEKYNFRYLILDESQYIKNKNSKIFKAVNQIKASHKISLSGTPIENSLDDLWSQMQFINPNILGSYAFFAENYKLPIEKKQDENALLELKKLIHPFILRRTKEQVLKDLPELSEQVFYCEMEPEQEKLYEEEKSKARNSLLKTDGSGVDKINIINTLMRLRQLSNHPKMIDTKSEMDSGKYIAATHYLETLVQSNQKTIVFSSFVSNLNFYKTWCKENKIDFCELTGDTALKEREFQVSRFQNQEKPLLFFISLKAGGVGLNITKASYVVFLDPWWNPFAEKQGIGRAHRMGQLNKVNVIRFITKNTVEEKIIRLQENKKLLADSLLDENYISSDIETHLDYILE
;
A
#
# COMPACT_ATOMS: atom_id res chain seq x y z
N MET A 1 -3.65 55.26 2.68
CA MET A 1 -4.22 54.54 1.56
C MET A 1 -3.14 54.37 0.49
N GLU A 2 -2.38 53.27 0.57
CA GLU A 2 -1.35 52.96 -0.43
C GLU A 2 -2.02 52.35 -1.64
N THR A 3 -1.94 53.04 -2.78
CA THR A 3 -2.37 52.53 -4.09
C THR A 3 -1.47 51.35 -4.44
N LYS A 4 -1.99 50.14 -4.40
CA LYS A 4 -1.34 48.94 -4.99
C LYS A 4 -1.05 49.21 -6.46
N ASN A 5 0.20 49.41 -6.84
CA ASN A 5 0.64 49.44 -8.23
C ASN A 5 0.38 48.06 -8.86
N SER A 6 -0.68 47.92 -9.65
CA SER A 6 -0.93 46.75 -10.46
C SER A 6 -0.04 46.81 -11.70
N PHE A 7 0.98 45.94 -11.77
CA PHE A 7 1.80 45.78 -12.95
C PHE A 7 1.06 44.84 -13.92
N LEU A 8 0.95 45.27 -15.20
CA LEU A 8 0.40 44.46 -16.26
C LEU A 8 1.54 44.00 -17.20
N PHE A 9 1.57 42.74 -17.54
CA PHE A 9 2.48 42.19 -18.53
C PHE A 9 1.88 42.36 -19.92
N CYS A 10 2.72 42.76 -20.89
CA CYS A 10 2.37 42.76 -22.30
C CYS A 10 3.49 42.14 -23.14
N PHE A 11 3.13 41.69 -24.32
CA PHE A 11 4.05 40.97 -25.19
C PHE A 11 4.10 41.67 -26.54
N ASP A 12 5.31 41.80 -27.14
CA ASP A 12 5.52 42.35 -28.47
C ASP A 12 6.14 41.27 -29.37
N LEU A 13 5.57 41.13 -30.59
CA LEU A 13 6.07 40.22 -31.60
C LEU A 13 7.03 41.00 -32.51
N SER A 14 8.30 40.64 -32.50
CA SER A 14 9.32 41.21 -33.37
C SER A 14 9.85 40.14 -34.33
N PHE A 15 10.03 40.52 -35.61
CA PHE A 15 10.53 39.59 -36.63
C PHE A 15 12.04 39.37 -36.49
N GLU A 16 12.44 38.14 -36.16
CA GLU A 16 13.83 37.72 -36.03
C GLU A 16 14.32 37.16 -37.39
N LYS A 17 15.16 37.92 -38.06
CA LYS A 17 15.63 37.58 -39.42
C LYS A 17 16.37 36.25 -39.50
N LYS A 18 17.20 35.91 -38.49
CA LYS A 18 17.98 34.67 -38.46
C LYS A 18 17.11 33.43 -38.34
N LEU A 19 16.02 33.52 -37.61
CA LEU A 19 15.11 32.41 -37.40
C LEU A 19 13.94 32.42 -38.38
N ASN A 20 13.79 33.51 -39.17
CA ASN A 20 12.69 33.72 -40.10
C ASN A 20 11.30 33.52 -39.45
N CYS A 21 11.10 34.06 -38.27
CA CYS A 21 9.83 33.99 -37.54
C CYS A 21 9.66 35.16 -36.56
N TYR A 22 8.41 35.38 -36.12
CA TYR A 22 8.12 36.35 -35.06
C TYR A 22 8.42 35.75 -33.69
N ILE A 23 9.22 36.50 -32.91
CA ILE A 23 9.59 36.08 -31.54
C ILE A 23 8.93 37.02 -30.53
N PRO A 24 8.25 36.49 -29.49
CA PRO A 24 7.66 37.30 -28.45
C PRO A 24 8.69 37.82 -27.45
N THR A 25 8.56 39.10 -27.10
CA THR A 25 9.32 39.76 -26.04
C THR A 25 8.38 40.31 -25.00
N ALA A 26 8.59 39.97 -23.74
CA ALA A 26 7.75 40.43 -22.64
C ALA A 26 8.19 41.80 -22.11
N TYR A 27 7.22 42.67 -21.84
CA TYR A 27 7.40 44.00 -21.26
C TYR A 27 6.48 44.18 -20.04
N ILE A 28 6.83 45.11 -19.16
CA ILE A 28 6.03 45.55 -18.03
C ILE A 28 5.44 46.91 -18.33
N ILE A 29 4.14 47.04 -18.18
CA ILE A 29 3.43 48.33 -18.37
C ILE A 29 3.15 48.90 -16.99
N LYS A 30 3.53 50.17 -16.78
CA LYS A 30 3.08 50.95 -15.64
C LYS A 30 1.82 51.71 -16.02
N GLN A 31 0.72 51.43 -15.41
CA GLN A 31 -0.57 52.09 -15.67
C GLN A 31 -0.66 53.39 -14.85
N THR A 32 -0.66 54.48 -15.51
CA THR A 32 -1.02 55.82 -14.96
C THR A 32 -2.35 56.23 -15.58
N GLU A 33 -3.11 57.08 -14.91
CA GLU A 33 -4.53 57.42 -15.21
C GLU A 33 -4.86 57.76 -16.68
N ASN A 34 -3.89 58.16 -17.51
CA ASN A 34 -4.13 58.53 -18.88
C ASN A 34 -3.16 57.96 -19.94
N ILE A 35 -2.10 57.26 -19.59
CA ILE A 35 -1.08 56.83 -20.59
C ILE A 35 -0.46 55.45 -20.16
N SER A 36 -0.41 54.51 -21.06
CA SER A 36 0.23 53.20 -20.86
C SER A 36 1.57 53.19 -21.61
N TYR A 37 2.67 53.47 -20.91
CA TYR A 37 4.01 53.36 -21.48
C TYR A 37 4.63 51.99 -21.17
N LEU A 38 5.39 51.43 -22.13
CA LEU A 38 6.28 50.32 -21.90
C LEU A 38 7.47 50.80 -21.09
N ASP A 39 7.53 50.37 -19.80
CA ASP A 39 8.58 50.84 -18.89
C ASP A 39 9.87 50.05 -19.13
N LYS A 40 9.86 48.71 -19.06
CA LYS A 40 11.07 47.89 -19.23
C LYS A 40 10.76 46.51 -19.80
N LYS A 41 11.77 45.88 -20.45
CA LYS A 41 11.68 44.43 -20.77
C LYS A 41 11.61 43.62 -19.49
N ALA A 42 10.70 42.66 -19.43
CA ALA A 42 10.53 41.79 -18.28
C ALA A 42 11.68 40.76 -18.21
N SER A 43 12.79 41.14 -17.58
CA SER A 43 13.90 40.25 -17.25
C SER A 43 13.85 39.88 -15.77
N THR A 44 14.48 38.77 -15.38
CA THR A 44 14.55 38.29 -13.99
C THR A 44 15.11 39.38 -13.04
N GLU A 45 16.05 40.20 -13.50
CA GLU A 45 16.64 41.31 -12.75
C GLU A 45 15.64 42.45 -12.57
N VAL A 46 14.88 42.78 -13.62
CA VAL A 46 13.87 43.83 -13.59
C VAL A 46 12.70 43.42 -12.68
N LEU A 47 12.27 42.17 -12.74
CA LEU A 47 11.22 41.64 -11.84
C LEU A 47 11.63 41.80 -10.39
N LYS A 48 12.86 41.39 -10.03
CA LYS A 48 13.41 41.56 -8.66
C LYS A 48 13.47 43.03 -8.24
N SER A 49 13.90 43.93 -9.12
CA SER A 49 13.98 45.36 -8.81
C SER A 49 12.62 46.04 -8.56
N LEU A 50 11.53 45.40 -9.05
CA LEU A 50 10.15 45.82 -8.84
C LEU A 50 9.45 45.12 -7.71
N GLY A 51 10.17 44.28 -6.92
CA GLY A 51 9.61 43.49 -5.82
C GLY A 51 8.70 42.35 -6.28
N LEU A 52 8.76 41.97 -7.56
CA LEU A 52 8.00 40.87 -8.12
C LEU A 52 8.82 39.59 -8.03
N ILE A 53 8.34 38.61 -7.24
CA ILE A 53 8.97 37.30 -7.14
C ILE A 53 8.35 36.41 -8.22
N PHE A 54 9.18 35.85 -9.11
CA PHE A 54 8.74 35.02 -10.24
C PHE A 54 7.88 33.84 -9.77
N GLU A 55 8.22 33.23 -8.63
CA GLU A 55 7.50 32.11 -8.00
C GLU A 55 6.07 32.46 -7.56
N ASN A 56 5.77 33.73 -7.36
CA ASN A 56 4.46 34.21 -6.89
C ASN A 56 3.52 34.66 -8.04
N LEU A 57 3.99 34.64 -9.29
CA LEU A 57 3.13 34.91 -10.44
C LEU A 57 2.18 33.74 -10.67
N ASP A 58 1.07 34.00 -11.34
CA ASP A 58 0.15 32.91 -11.74
C ASP A 58 0.81 31.95 -12.75
N SER A 59 0.25 30.76 -12.89
CA SER A 59 0.85 29.68 -13.67
C SER A 59 0.93 30.00 -15.18
N THR A 60 -0.01 30.78 -15.72
CA THR A 60 -0.10 31.15 -17.14
C THR A 60 0.89 32.24 -17.49
N THR A 61 0.99 33.28 -16.68
CA THR A 61 2.02 34.32 -16.79
C THR A 61 3.43 33.73 -16.70
N LYS A 62 3.69 32.83 -15.79
CA LYS A 62 5.00 32.13 -15.70
C LYS A 62 5.34 31.38 -16.98
N LYS A 63 4.41 30.64 -17.53
CA LYS A 63 4.60 29.89 -18.78
C LYS A 63 4.88 30.82 -19.95
N ALA A 64 4.11 31.89 -20.10
CA ALA A 64 4.30 32.86 -21.19
C ALA A 64 5.67 33.53 -21.09
N LEU A 65 6.10 33.96 -19.91
CA LEU A 65 7.43 34.53 -19.65
C LEU A 65 8.56 33.54 -19.96
N THR A 66 8.40 32.27 -19.53
CA THR A 66 9.38 31.23 -19.80
C THR A 66 9.52 30.96 -21.30
N ILE A 67 8.43 30.91 -22.06
CA ILE A 67 8.47 30.75 -23.52
C ILE A 67 9.20 31.92 -24.18
N CYS A 68 8.94 33.17 -23.75
CA CYS A 68 9.67 34.33 -24.27
C CYS A 68 11.18 34.23 -24.02
N GLU A 69 11.61 33.74 -22.86
CA GLU A 69 13.02 33.53 -22.58
C GLU A 69 13.63 32.38 -23.40
N ASP A 70 12.93 31.25 -23.53
CA ASP A 70 13.40 30.07 -24.25
C ASP A 70 13.50 30.28 -25.77
N LEU A 71 12.73 31.22 -26.33
CA LEU A 71 12.75 31.56 -27.75
C LEU A 71 13.81 32.59 -28.10
N LYS A 72 14.55 33.18 -27.16
CA LYS A 72 15.67 34.06 -27.48
C LYS A 72 16.75 33.32 -28.27
N PRO A 73 17.29 33.94 -29.36
CA PRO A 73 18.33 33.28 -30.20
C PRO A 73 19.50 32.70 -29.40
N GLU A 74 19.93 33.42 -28.36
CA GLU A 74 21.04 33.02 -27.49
C GLU A 74 20.69 31.74 -26.67
N LYS A 75 19.47 31.61 -26.21
CA LYS A 75 18.98 30.44 -25.48
C LYS A 75 18.80 29.21 -26.37
N ILE A 76 18.25 29.44 -27.57
CA ILE A 76 18.13 28.41 -28.61
C ILE A 76 19.53 27.91 -28.97
N PHE A 77 20.49 28.83 -29.23
CA PHE A 77 21.86 28.45 -29.49
C PHE A 77 22.45 27.61 -28.37
N LYS A 78 22.36 28.06 -27.12
CA LYS A 78 22.87 27.34 -25.95
C LYS A 78 22.24 25.94 -25.82
N LYS A 79 20.95 25.79 -26.09
CA LYS A 79 20.23 24.51 -25.99
C LYS A 79 20.66 23.49 -27.06
N PHE A 80 20.91 23.93 -28.27
CA PHE A 80 21.21 23.06 -29.41
C PHE A 80 22.71 22.94 -29.72
N SER A 81 23.56 23.87 -29.28
CA SER A 81 25.02 23.81 -29.45
C SER A 81 25.68 22.65 -28.74
N VAL A 82 25.05 22.10 -27.68
CA VAL A 82 25.53 20.88 -26.99
C VAL A 82 25.63 19.67 -27.94
N LYS A 83 24.81 19.67 -29.02
CA LYS A 83 24.79 18.59 -30.03
C LYS A 83 25.75 18.80 -31.19
N SER A 84 26.38 19.97 -31.29
CA SER A 84 27.36 20.32 -32.36
C SER A 84 28.56 21.06 -31.74
N LYS A 85 29.68 20.36 -31.58
CA LYS A 85 30.90 20.91 -30.96
C LYS A 85 31.58 21.98 -31.82
N SER A 86 31.22 22.13 -33.09
CA SER A 86 31.85 23.06 -34.07
C SER A 86 31.08 24.35 -34.29
N ALA A 87 29.81 24.43 -33.92
CA ALA A 87 28.98 25.61 -34.16
C ALA A 87 29.34 26.76 -33.21
N LYS A 88 29.59 27.95 -33.74
CA LYS A 88 29.88 29.16 -32.96
C LYS A 88 28.71 30.15 -32.99
N THR A 89 27.82 30.03 -33.94
CA THR A 89 26.65 30.91 -34.12
C THR A 89 25.39 30.07 -34.35
N ILE A 90 24.22 30.75 -34.24
CA ILE A 90 22.93 30.08 -34.53
C ILE A 90 22.82 29.75 -36.04
N ASP A 91 23.45 30.55 -36.87
CA ASP A 91 23.49 30.33 -38.32
C ASP A 91 24.25 29.04 -38.67
N ASP A 92 25.30 28.70 -37.91
CA ASP A 92 26.06 27.45 -38.09
C ASP A 92 25.20 26.22 -37.72
N LEU A 93 24.32 26.37 -36.71
CA LEU A 93 23.40 25.29 -36.32
C LEU A 93 22.29 25.08 -37.37
N LEU A 94 21.86 26.14 -38.04
CA LEU A 94 20.81 26.10 -39.09
C LEU A 94 21.32 25.53 -40.43
N GLN A 95 22.62 25.38 -40.61
CA GLN A 95 23.20 24.70 -41.79
C GLN A 95 23.14 23.16 -41.65
N ASP A 96 23.02 22.63 -40.46
CA ASP A 96 22.85 21.19 -40.25
C ASP A 96 21.34 20.86 -40.35
N THR A 97 20.95 20.12 -41.39
CA THR A 97 19.56 19.81 -41.70
C THR A 97 18.79 19.12 -40.57
N LYS A 98 19.47 18.29 -39.74
CA LYS A 98 18.87 17.60 -38.59
C LYS A 98 18.65 18.55 -37.41
N LEU A 99 19.63 19.42 -37.18
CA LEU A 99 19.54 20.43 -36.12
C LEU A 99 18.55 21.52 -36.49
N GLU A 100 18.56 21.97 -37.76
CA GLU A 100 17.58 22.90 -38.29
C GLU A 100 16.16 22.41 -38.07
N PHE A 101 15.86 21.17 -38.47
CA PHE A 101 14.54 20.58 -38.25
C PHE A 101 14.15 20.58 -36.75
N GLY A 102 15.09 20.18 -35.87
CA GLY A 102 14.86 20.16 -34.41
C GLY A 102 14.62 21.57 -33.84
N ILE A 103 15.39 22.57 -34.30
CA ILE A 103 15.24 23.98 -33.90
C ILE A 103 13.87 24.53 -34.38
N ARG A 104 13.50 24.27 -35.60
CA ARG A 104 12.22 24.72 -36.16
C ARG A 104 11.04 24.08 -35.44
N GLN A 105 11.10 22.81 -35.14
CA GLN A 105 10.07 22.12 -34.34
C GLN A 105 9.97 22.70 -32.92
N PHE A 106 11.09 22.96 -32.26
CA PHE A 106 11.11 23.57 -30.94
C PHE A 106 10.45 24.97 -30.97
N ILE A 107 10.82 25.82 -31.95
CA ILE A 107 10.23 27.16 -32.14
C ILE A 107 8.72 27.04 -32.38
N LYS A 108 8.32 26.17 -33.30
CA LYS A 108 6.92 25.93 -33.67
C LYS A 108 6.06 25.55 -32.49
N THR A 109 6.55 24.58 -31.66
CA THR A 109 5.82 24.10 -30.48
C THR A 109 5.65 25.22 -29.43
N ASN A 110 6.73 25.96 -29.15
CA ASN A 110 6.68 27.03 -28.16
C ASN A 110 5.83 28.23 -28.65
N LEU A 111 5.92 28.62 -29.92
CA LEU A 111 5.08 29.69 -30.46
C LEU A 111 3.59 29.32 -30.46
N ASN A 112 3.25 28.07 -30.82
CA ASN A 112 1.88 27.62 -30.74
C ASN A 112 1.32 27.69 -29.30
N GLN A 113 2.12 27.19 -28.34
CA GLN A 113 1.74 27.25 -26.92
C GLN A 113 1.61 28.72 -26.46
N PHE A 114 2.50 29.58 -26.89
CA PHE A 114 2.45 31.01 -26.57
C PHE A 114 1.17 31.67 -27.09
N TYR A 115 0.84 31.51 -28.38
CA TYR A 115 -0.38 32.12 -28.95
C TYR A 115 -1.66 31.60 -28.33
N THR A 116 -1.66 30.31 -27.96
CA THR A 116 -2.79 29.71 -27.23
C THR A 116 -2.97 30.35 -25.85
N LEU A 117 -1.88 30.58 -25.11
CA LEU A 117 -1.94 31.25 -23.80
C LEU A 117 -2.39 32.71 -23.93
N ILE A 118 -1.89 33.42 -24.92
CA ILE A 118 -2.30 34.84 -25.23
C ILE A 118 -3.81 34.93 -25.49
N GLU A 119 -4.34 33.96 -26.24
CA GLU A 119 -5.78 33.92 -26.57
C GLU A 119 -6.62 33.56 -25.35
N GLN A 120 -6.22 32.58 -24.57
CA GLN A 120 -6.98 32.10 -23.40
C GLN A 120 -7.08 33.14 -22.26
N ASP A 121 -5.97 33.82 -21.95
CA ASP A 121 -5.90 34.75 -20.81
C ASP A 121 -5.97 36.23 -21.27
N HIS A 122 -6.23 36.49 -22.56
CA HIS A 122 -6.37 37.80 -23.16
C HIS A 122 -5.21 38.75 -22.85
N PHE A 123 -3.96 38.23 -22.82
CA PHE A 123 -2.80 39.05 -22.60
C PHE A 123 -2.66 40.13 -23.67
N PRO A 124 -2.30 41.39 -23.30
CA PRO A 124 -2.04 42.43 -24.24
C PRO A 124 -0.88 42.07 -25.18
N LEU A 125 -1.14 42.03 -26.47
CA LEU A 125 -0.18 41.68 -27.53
C LEU A 125 -0.01 42.86 -28.51
N SER A 126 1.22 43.08 -28.96
CA SER A 126 1.56 44.02 -30.05
C SER A 126 2.42 43.34 -31.10
N ILE A 127 2.54 43.97 -32.24
CA ILE A 127 3.44 43.52 -33.33
C ILE A 127 4.27 44.68 -33.88
N ASN A 128 5.60 44.45 -33.98
CA ASN A 128 6.54 45.40 -34.54
C ASN A 128 6.45 46.79 -33.87
N LEU A 129 6.59 46.84 -32.55
CA LEU A 129 6.60 48.10 -31.82
C LEU A 129 7.70 49.02 -32.31
N GLY A 130 7.32 50.15 -32.89
CA GLY A 130 8.24 51.13 -33.47
C GLY A 130 9.11 51.84 -32.42
N LYS A 131 10.00 52.76 -32.83
CA LYS A 131 10.88 53.53 -31.94
C LYS A 131 10.13 54.34 -30.86
N GLU A 132 8.87 54.68 -31.13
CA GLU A 132 8.03 55.53 -30.24
C GLU A 132 7.42 54.72 -29.06
N LYS A 133 7.55 53.40 -29.06
CA LYS A 133 7.05 52.51 -28.01
C LYS A 133 5.61 52.75 -27.54
N ASP A 134 4.76 53.33 -28.35
CA ASP A 134 3.32 53.49 -28.07
C ASP A 134 2.58 52.16 -28.30
N PHE A 135 2.29 51.49 -27.25
CA PHE A 135 1.62 50.20 -27.29
C PHE A 135 0.20 50.28 -27.90
N ARG A 136 -0.49 51.40 -27.75
CA ARG A 136 -1.88 51.57 -28.26
C ARG A 136 -1.95 51.52 -29.78
N ILE A 137 -0.92 52.07 -30.47
CA ILE A 137 -0.87 52.11 -31.95
C ILE A 137 -0.63 50.72 -32.54
N SER A 138 0.14 49.86 -31.81
CA SER A 138 0.57 48.53 -32.29
C SER A 138 -0.21 47.38 -31.66
N ARG A 139 -1.16 47.66 -30.77
CA ARG A 139 -1.92 46.64 -30.04
C ARG A 139 -2.77 45.80 -30.99
N LEU A 140 -2.73 44.47 -30.76
CA LEU A 140 -3.59 43.50 -31.42
C LEU A 140 -4.80 43.17 -30.54
N SER A 141 -5.93 42.93 -31.17
CA SER A 141 -7.08 42.34 -30.49
C SER A 141 -6.87 40.81 -30.36
N THR A 142 -6.99 40.29 -29.15
CA THR A 142 -6.74 38.88 -28.81
C THR A 142 -8.03 38.15 -28.39
N ASN A 143 -9.16 38.49 -28.93
CA ASN A 143 -10.41 37.80 -28.69
C ASN A 143 -10.37 36.42 -29.37
N ASN A 144 -10.93 35.38 -28.71
CA ASN A 144 -11.05 34.02 -29.27
C ASN A 144 -11.71 34.04 -30.66
N SER A 145 -10.92 34.13 -31.71
CA SER A 145 -11.38 34.23 -33.05
C SER A 145 -10.69 33.23 -33.94
N THR A 146 -11.46 32.28 -34.43
CA THR A 146 -10.99 31.30 -35.40
C THR A 146 -11.40 31.73 -36.79
N LEU A 147 -10.48 31.64 -37.77
CA LEU A 147 -10.78 31.82 -39.17
C LEU A 147 -11.05 30.49 -39.83
N GLU A 148 -12.27 30.39 -40.40
CA GLU A 148 -12.61 29.30 -41.28
C GLU A 148 -12.16 29.67 -42.70
N THR A 149 -11.54 28.72 -43.37
CA THR A 149 -11.16 28.86 -44.75
C THR A 149 -12.25 28.34 -45.66
N GLN A 150 -12.66 29.14 -46.64
CA GLN A 150 -13.64 28.75 -47.61
C GLN A 150 -13.04 28.93 -49.05
N LEU A 151 -13.13 27.87 -49.88
CA LEU A 151 -12.84 27.90 -51.27
C LEU A 151 -14.15 28.04 -52.02
N HIS A 152 -14.25 29.04 -52.89
CA HIS A 152 -15.40 29.25 -53.79
C HIS A 152 -15.01 28.99 -55.22
N PHE A 153 -15.69 28.08 -55.88
CA PHE A 153 -15.45 27.66 -57.25
C PHE A 153 -16.56 28.21 -58.16
N ASP A 154 -16.20 28.80 -59.28
CA ASP A 154 -17.08 29.28 -60.30
C ASP A 154 -16.82 28.51 -61.60
N LYS A 155 -17.79 27.76 -62.13
CA LYS A 155 -17.68 27.00 -63.37
C LYS A 155 -18.06 27.89 -64.57
N HIS A 156 -17.18 27.98 -65.56
CA HIS A 156 -17.30 28.75 -66.76
C HIS A 156 -17.07 27.83 -67.96
N GLU A 157 -17.45 28.30 -69.17
CA GLU A 157 -17.25 27.53 -70.40
C GLU A 157 -15.77 27.15 -70.62
N ASN A 158 -14.83 28.01 -70.27
CA ASN A 158 -13.39 27.80 -70.47
C ASN A 158 -12.64 27.12 -69.34
N GLY A 159 -13.30 26.81 -68.23
CA GLY A 159 -12.64 26.19 -67.06
C GLY A 159 -13.33 26.54 -65.75
N ILE A 160 -12.58 26.44 -64.69
CA ILE A 160 -13.04 26.74 -63.33
C ILE A 160 -12.13 27.80 -62.73
N THR A 161 -12.69 28.85 -62.17
CA THR A 161 -11.96 29.80 -61.33
C THR A 161 -12.25 29.50 -59.85
N TYR A 162 -11.27 29.66 -58.96
CA TYR A 162 -11.54 29.60 -57.55
C TYR A 162 -10.90 30.71 -56.75
N THR A 163 -11.60 31.14 -55.72
CA THR A 163 -11.22 32.21 -54.80
C THR A 163 -11.10 31.65 -53.39
N LEU A 164 -10.19 32.22 -52.62
CA LEU A 164 -10.04 31.91 -51.21
C LEU A 164 -10.70 33.03 -50.38
N ARG A 165 -11.57 32.63 -49.46
CA ARG A 165 -12.21 33.52 -48.50
C ARG A 165 -11.86 33.05 -47.11
N LEU A 166 -11.55 34.00 -46.23
CA LEU A 166 -11.35 33.75 -44.81
C LEU A 166 -12.58 34.30 -44.07
N LYS A 167 -13.23 33.47 -43.28
CA LYS A 167 -14.48 33.83 -42.60
C LYS A 167 -14.29 33.78 -41.10
N ASP A 168 -14.56 34.88 -40.41
CA ASP A 168 -14.91 34.96 -39.01
C ASP A 168 -16.44 34.88 -38.90
N ASN A 169 -17.00 34.57 -37.74
CA ASN A 169 -18.45 34.42 -37.54
C ASN A 169 -19.29 35.51 -38.24
N GLU A 170 -18.78 36.75 -38.29
CA GLU A 170 -19.51 37.92 -38.77
C GLU A 170 -18.93 38.53 -40.05
N ASN A 171 -17.64 38.30 -40.36
CA ASN A 171 -16.94 38.96 -41.44
C ASN A 171 -16.30 37.98 -42.42
N VAL A 172 -16.27 38.37 -43.69
CA VAL A 172 -15.57 37.66 -44.78
C VAL A 172 -14.40 38.51 -45.24
N PHE A 173 -13.20 37.98 -45.15
CA PHE A 173 -11.97 38.65 -45.59
C PHE A 173 -11.49 38.05 -46.90
N HIS A 174 -11.15 38.93 -47.82
CA HIS A 174 -10.47 38.56 -49.07
C HIS A 174 -8.97 38.80 -48.87
N PRO A 175 -8.10 37.77 -48.98
CA PRO A 175 -6.67 37.90 -48.66
C PRO A 175 -5.95 38.98 -49.44
N LYS A 176 -6.36 39.28 -50.69
CA LYS A 176 -5.77 40.33 -51.52
C LYS A 176 -6.03 41.75 -50.99
N ASP A 177 -7.24 41.97 -50.46
CA ASP A 177 -7.70 43.31 -50.07
C ASP A 177 -7.48 43.59 -48.58
N THR A 178 -6.98 42.63 -47.84
CA THR A 178 -6.83 42.68 -46.39
C THR A 178 -5.36 42.55 -45.99
N LYS A 179 -4.92 43.36 -45.01
CA LYS A 179 -3.55 43.25 -44.49
C LYS A 179 -3.41 42.01 -43.63
N ILE A 180 -2.74 40.97 -44.16
CA ILE A 180 -2.52 39.71 -43.47
C ILE A 180 -1.02 39.52 -43.19
N GLU A 181 -0.66 39.19 -41.93
CA GLU A 181 0.69 38.79 -41.53
C GLU A 181 0.64 37.36 -41.00
N ILE A 182 1.48 36.49 -41.59
CA ILE A 182 1.58 35.07 -41.14
C ILE A 182 2.56 34.98 -39.98
N LEU A 183 2.10 34.54 -38.82
CA LEU A 183 2.93 34.39 -37.62
C LEU A 183 3.49 32.98 -37.46
N LEU A 184 2.69 31.96 -37.81
CA LEU A 184 3.10 30.55 -37.74
C LEU A 184 2.41 29.76 -38.86
N ASP A 185 3.15 28.84 -39.47
CA ASP A 185 2.66 28.07 -40.61
C ASP A 185 1.64 26.99 -40.26
N GLU A 186 1.96 26.19 -39.22
CA GLU A 186 1.15 25.02 -38.81
C GLU A 186 1.41 24.65 -37.35
N PRO A 187 0.37 24.73 -36.45
CA PRO A 187 -0.94 25.28 -36.78
C PRO A 187 -0.88 26.74 -37.23
N GLY A 188 -1.81 27.14 -38.11
CA GLY A 188 -1.78 28.46 -38.69
C GLY A 188 -2.17 29.55 -37.68
N TRP A 189 -1.28 30.54 -37.49
CA TRP A 189 -1.60 31.75 -36.74
C TRP A 189 -1.38 32.97 -37.61
N LEU A 190 -2.36 33.85 -37.70
CA LEU A 190 -2.39 35.02 -38.56
C LEU A 190 -2.76 36.28 -37.78
N VAL A 191 -2.25 37.40 -38.23
CA VAL A 191 -2.80 38.72 -37.88
C VAL A 191 -3.51 39.26 -39.11
N VAL A 192 -4.81 39.54 -38.99
CA VAL A 192 -5.68 40.13 -40.02
C VAL A 192 -6.24 41.43 -39.47
N ASP A 193 -5.98 42.55 -40.08
CA ASP A 193 -6.43 43.90 -39.68
C ASP A 193 -6.28 44.15 -38.15
N ARG A 194 -5.09 43.84 -37.61
CA ARG A 194 -4.74 44.00 -36.18
C ARG A 194 -5.49 43.09 -35.21
N LYS A 195 -6.04 42.01 -35.69
CA LYS A 195 -6.69 40.99 -34.85
C LYS A 195 -5.93 39.67 -35.01
N LEU A 196 -5.64 39.00 -33.89
CA LEU A 196 -5.01 37.66 -33.86
C LEU A 196 -6.07 36.61 -34.17
N PHE A 197 -5.75 35.72 -35.10
CA PHE A 197 -6.62 34.62 -35.49
C PHE A 197 -5.86 33.28 -35.52
N HIS A 198 -6.54 32.26 -35.10
CA HIS A 198 -6.13 30.89 -35.37
C HIS A 198 -6.78 30.37 -36.64
N LEU A 199 -5.98 29.94 -37.61
CA LEU A 199 -6.44 29.37 -38.86
C LEU A 199 -6.67 27.88 -38.71
N GLN A 200 -7.91 27.42 -38.91
CA GLN A 200 -8.25 26.04 -38.79
C GLN A 200 -7.92 25.21 -40.04
N HIS A 201 -7.38 24.02 -39.81
CA HIS A 201 -7.29 22.89 -40.75
C HIS A 201 -6.35 23.06 -41.97
N ILE A 202 -5.78 24.20 -42.25
CA ILE A 202 -4.82 24.38 -43.35
C ILE A 202 -3.54 25.05 -42.88
N ASN A 203 -2.46 24.80 -43.62
CA ASN A 203 -1.19 25.48 -43.45
C ASN A 203 -1.29 26.91 -43.98
N SER A 204 -0.91 27.90 -43.17
CA SER A 204 -1.00 29.32 -43.51
C SER A 204 -0.27 29.69 -44.81
N LYS A 205 0.78 28.95 -45.21
CA LYS A 205 1.47 29.16 -46.50
C LYS A 205 0.56 29.00 -47.71
N LYS A 206 -0.52 28.24 -47.60
CA LYS A 206 -1.48 28.07 -48.70
C LYS A 206 -2.28 29.34 -49.03
N ILE A 207 -2.28 30.33 -48.11
CA ILE A 207 -2.91 31.64 -48.34
C ILE A 207 -2.01 32.53 -49.18
N THR A 208 -0.69 32.31 -49.17
CA THR A 208 0.29 33.17 -49.83
C THR A 208 -0.02 33.51 -51.30
N PRO A 209 -0.45 32.59 -52.17
CA PRO A 209 -0.81 32.92 -53.56
C PRO A 209 -1.94 33.93 -53.66
N PHE A 210 -2.89 33.90 -52.70
CA PHE A 210 -4.07 34.78 -52.71
C PHE A 210 -3.81 36.15 -52.05
N LEU A 211 -2.64 36.38 -51.47
CA LEU A 211 -2.22 37.71 -51.04
C LEU A 211 -1.91 38.63 -52.24
N THR A 212 -1.63 38.05 -53.40
CA THR A 212 -1.28 38.78 -54.64
C THR A 212 -2.29 38.59 -55.74
N LYS A 213 -2.97 37.44 -55.77
CA LYS A 213 -3.97 37.11 -56.80
C LYS A 213 -5.35 37.00 -56.18
N GLU A 214 -6.37 37.51 -56.83
CA GLU A 214 -7.77 37.44 -56.41
C GLU A 214 -8.36 36.05 -56.62
N SER A 215 -8.04 35.45 -57.75
CA SER A 215 -8.51 34.13 -58.14
C SER A 215 -7.42 33.34 -58.83
N ILE A 216 -7.59 32.02 -58.85
CA ILE A 216 -6.75 31.09 -59.62
C ILE A 216 -7.66 30.43 -60.65
N GLU A 217 -7.26 30.48 -61.94
CA GLU A 217 -8.00 29.89 -63.05
C GLU A 217 -7.42 28.51 -63.41
N ILE A 218 -8.30 27.51 -63.52
CA ILE A 218 -7.98 26.14 -63.94
C ILE A 218 -8.61 25.92 -65.32
N PRO A 219 -7.82 25.79 -66.38
CA PRO A 219 -8.36 25.52 -67.76
C PRO A 219 -9.09 24.17 -67.79
N SER A 220 -10.18 24.08 -68.62
CA SER A 220 -11.04 22.89 -68.65
C SER A 220 -10.29 21.57 -68.84
N LYS A 221 -9.22 21.56 -69.62
CA LYS A 221 -8.40 20.35 -69.87
C LYS A 221 -7.66 19.85 -68.65
N MET A 222 -7.41 20.71 -67.65
CA MET A 222 -6.64 20.41 -66.44
C MET A 222 -7.55 20.17 -65.19
N VAL A 223 -8.83 20.41 -65.34
CA VAL A 223 -9.79 20.33 -64.22
C VAL A 223 -9.79 18.92 -63.57
N PRO A 224 -9.87 17.78 -64.30
CA PRO A 224 -9.89 16.47 -63.68
C PRO A 224 -8.64 16.18 -62.84
N ASP A 225 -7.45 16.34 -63.45
CA ASP A 225 -6.15 16.11 -62.80
C ASP A 225 -5.90 17.07 -61.62
N TYR A 226 -6.34 18.30 -61.76
CA TYR A 226 -6.15 19.31 -60.71
C TYR A 226 -7.08 19.04 -59.50
N PHE A 227 -8.31 18.67 -59.75
CA PHE A 227 -9.28 18.30 -58.70
C PHE A 227 -8.86 17.05 -57.97
N GLU A 228 -8.46 16.01 -58.69
CA GLU A 228 -7.98 14.74 -58.09
C GLU A 228 -6.71 14.94 -57.23
N LYS A 229 -5.69 15.64 -57.76
CA LYS A 229 -4.38 15.75 -57.16
C LYS A 229 -4.27 16.83 -56.06
N PHE A 230 -5.04 17.90 -56.17
CA PHE A 230 -4.87 19.08 -55.33
C PHE A 230 -6.12 19.52 -54.57
N ILE A 231 -7.31 19.41 -55.18
CA ILE A 231 -8.52 19.95 -54.55
C ILE A 231 -9.22 18.94 -53.67
N GLN A 232 -9.25 17.69 -54.01
CA GLN A 232 -9.93 16.64 -53.25
C GLN A 232 -9.39 16.54 -51.80
N ASP A 233 -8.08 16.62 -51.61
CA ASP A 233 -7.47 16.60 -50.29
C ASP A 233 -7.73 17.87 -49.47
N ILE A 234 -7.87 19.03 -50.18
CA ILE A 234 -8.19 20.27 -49.53
C ILE A 234 -9.66 20.36 -49.20
N ALA A 235 -10.52 19.80 -50.05
CA ALA A 235 -11.97 19.75 -49.88
C ALA A 235 -12.37 19.13 -48.52
N LYS A 236 -11.67 18.07 -48.12
CA LYS A 236 -11.88 17.42 -46.83
C LYS A 236 -11.52 18.27 -45.59
N LYS A 237 -10.72 19.33 -45.80
CA LYS A 237 -10.16 20.18 -44.74
C LYS A 237 -10.81 21.56 -44.64
N VAL A 238 -11.43 22.05 -45.70
CA VAL A 238 -11.99 23.41 -45.78
C VAL A 238 -13.41 23.38 -46.31
N ASN A 239 -14.16 24.44 -46.03
CA ASN A 239 -15.49 24.60 -46.62
C ASN A 239 -15.38 24.93 -48.11
N ILE A 240 -16.09 24.18 -48.94
CA ILE A 240 -16.19 24.44 -50.38
C ILE A 240 -17.58 24.90 -50.72
N THR A 241 -17.65 25.94 -51.54
CA THR A 241 -18.87 26.43 -52.19
C THR A 241 -18.61 26.58 -53.69
N GLY A 242 -19.64 26.49 -54.46
CA GLY A 242 -19.47 26.64 -55.89
C GLY A 242 -20.74 27.11 -56.58
N SER A 243 -20.55 27.81 -57.67
CA SER A 243 -21.62 28.15 -58.61
C SER A 243 -21.49 27.32 -59.92
N GLY A 244 -22.60 26.79 -60.43
CA GLY A 244 -22.60 25.88 -61.55
C GLY A 244 -22.28 24.40 -61.25
N PHE A 245 -22.36 24.00 -59.95
CA PHE A 245 -22.18 22.62 -59.45
C PHE A 245 -23.45 22.13 -58.79
N GLU A 246 -23.70 20.79 -58.86
CA GLU A 246 -24.72 20.11 -58.05
C GLU A 246 -24.24 20.00 -56.62
N ILE A 247 -25.05 20.39 -55.63
CA ILE A 247 -24.69 20.30 -54.21
C ILE A 247 -25.57 19.31 -53.51
N GLU A 248 -24.97 18.23 -52.99
CA GLU A 248 -25.63 17.24 -52.13
C GLU A 248 -25.31 17.48 -50.66
N ILE A 249 -26.35 17.68 -49.83
CA ILE A 249 -26.17 17.91 -48.40
C ILE A 249 -26.43 16.62 -47.61
N ARG A 250 -25.42 16.12 -46.91
CA ARG A 250 -25.50 14.94 -46.04
C ARG A 250 -25.46 15.35 -44.56
N ASN A 251 -26.63 15.30 -43.92
CA ASN A 251 -26.79 15.70 -42.52
C ASN A 251 -27.42 14.62 -41.62
N LYS A 252 -27.64 13.42 -42.14
CA LYS A 252 -28.18 12.27 -41.39
C LYS A 252 -27.04 11.39 -40.92
N ILE A 253 -27.06 11.03 -39.62
CA ILE A 253 -26.14 10.06 -39.04
C ILE A 253 -26.55 8.67 -39.51
N VAL A 254 -25.63 7.94 -40.11
CA VAL A 254 -25.81 6.54 -40.52
C VAL A 254 -25.49 5.60 -39.34
N SER A 255 -24.39 5.87 -38.65
CA SER A 255 -23.94 5.08 -37.49
C SER A 255 -23.08 5.92 -36.54
N CYS A 256 -23.02 5.52 -35.26
CA CYS A 256 -22.11 6.06 -34.27
C CYS A 256 -21.06 5.03 -33.95
N LYS A 257 -19.82 5.25 -34.35
CA LYS A 257 -18.69 4.37 -34.09
C LYS A 257 -18.06 4.71 -32.76
N ALA A 258 -17.94 3.73 -31.89
CA ALA A 258 -17.27 3.85 -30.58
C ALA A 258 -15.90 3.17 -30.66
N GLU A 259 -14.83 3.96 -30.66
CA GLU A 259 -13.44 3.48 -30.68
C GLU A 259 -12.85 3.49 -29.29
N LEU A 260 -12.11 2.43 -28.93
CA LEU A 260 -11.37 2.35 -27.69
C LEU A 260 -10.02 3.09 -27.82
N LEU A 261 -9.79 4.07 -26.96
CA LEU A 261 -8.52 4.80 -26.90
C LEU A 261 -7.87 4.61 -25.52
N HIS A 262 -6.54 4.49 -25.52
CA HIS A 262 -5.73 4.43 -24.30
C HIS A 262 -5.11 5.80 -24.00
N ASP A 263 -5.42 6.35 -22.83
CA ASP A 263 -4.75 7.55 -22.31
C ASP A 263 -3.51 7.13 -21.52
N PHE A 264 -2.34 7.35 -22.10
CA PHE A 264 -1.05 6.98 -21.49
C PHE A 264 -0.74 7.74 -20.19
N PHE A 265 -1.28 8.95 -20.02
CA PHE A 265 -1.02 9.77 -18.83
C PHE A 265 -1.84 9.30 -17.62
N LYS A 266 -3.08 8.94 -17.84
CA LYS A 266 -3.99 8.43 -16.82
C LYS A 266 -3.96 6.91 -16.74
N ASN A 267 -3.29 6.24 -17.68
CA ASN A 267 -3.25 4.78 -17.83
C ASN A 267 -4.64 4.13 -17.80
N ASN A 268 -5.59 4.72 -18.51
CA ASN A 268 -6.97 4.27 -18.57
C ASN A 268 -7.46 4.16 -20.02
N TYR A 269 -8.47 3.34 -20.25
CA TYR A 269 -9.14 3.20 -21.53
C TYR A 269 -10.44 4.01 -21.55
N PHE A 270 -10.68 4.71 -22.67
CA PHE A 270 -11.83 5.57 -22.89
C PHE A 270 -12.45 5.28 -24.26
N LEU A 271 -13.72 5.63 -24.42
CA LEU A 271 -14.40 5.62 -25.70
C LEU A 271 -14.29 6.97 -26.38
N ASN A 272 -13.91 6.96 -27.66
CA ASN A 272 -14.02 8.08 -28.57
C ASN A 272 -15.18 7.83 -29.54
N LEU A 273 -16.07 8.80 -29.71
CA LEU A 273 -17.20 8.68 -30.61
C LEU A 273 -16.88 9.30 -31.97
N LYS A 274 -17.20 8.57 -33.04
CA LYS A 274 -17.14 9.05 -34.42
C LYS A 274 -18.49 8.84 -35.08
N PHE A 275 -19.03 9.90 -35.66
CA PHE A 275 -20.33 9.89 -36.30
C PHE A 275 -20.14 9.78 -37.83
N ASP A 276 -20.72 8.73 -38.41
CA ASP A 276 -20.71 8.48 -39.84
C ASP A 276 -21.86 9.21 -40.55
N TYR A 277 -21.51 10.03 -41.49
CA TYR A 277 -22.44 10.76 -42.35
C TYR A 277 -22.39 10.25 -43.80
N ASN A 278 -22.60 8.95 -43.97
CA ASN A 278 -22.52 8.28 -45.28
C ASN A 278 -21.15 8.41 -45.95
N GLY A 279 -20.10 7.92 -45.22
CA GLY A 279 -18.72 7.85 -45.69
C GLY A 279 -17.76 8.92 -45.16
N TYR A 280 -18.28 9.93 -44.50
CA TYR A 280 -17.43 10.88 -43.75
C TYR A 280 -17.65 10.80 -42.26
N PHE A 281 -16.54 10.67 -41.49
CA PHE A 281 -16.58 10.56 -40.05
C PHE A 281 -16.23 11.86 -39.35
N PHE A 282 -17.12 12.36 -38.50
CA PHE A 282 -16.81 13.43 -37.59
C PHE A 282 -16.45 12.86 -36.22
N ASP A 283 -15.26 13.20 -35.72
CA ASP A 283 -14.94 12.94 -34.31
C ASP A 283 -15.81 13.84 -33.42
N TYR A 284 -16.30 13.29 -32.31
CA TYR A 284 -17.12 14.04 -31.35
C TYR A 284 -16.45 15.35 -30.91
N ASN A 285 -15.14 15.30 -30.67
CA ASN A 285 -14.34 16.41 -30.17
C ASN A 285 -13.94 17.41 -31.26
N SER A 286 -14.23 17.12 -32.51
CA SER A 286 -13.89 18.01 -33.59
C SER A 286 -14.72 19.30 -33.52
N ILE A 287 -14.07 20.47 -33.57
CA ILE A 287 -14.70 21.77 -33.67
C ILE A 287 -15.37 21.97 -35.05
N LYS A 288 -14.94 21.18 -36.02
CA LYS A 288 -15.42 21.24 -37.40
C LYS A 288 -16.90 20.82 -37.49
N ARG A 289 -17.75 21.75 -37.85
CA ARG A 289 -19.21 21.50 -38.00
C ARG A 289 -19.62 21.07 -39.41
N THR A 290 -18.81 21.36 -40.40
CA THR A 290 -19.08 21.06 -41.82
C THR A 290 -17.82 20.51 -42.47
N SER A 291 -17.98 19.63 -43.42
CA SER A 291 -16.93 19.15 -44.29
C SER A 291 -17.46 19.06 -45.72
N SER A 292 -16.58 19.04 -46.69
CA SER A 292 -16.97 18.89 -48.08
C SER A 292 -16.09 17.83 -48.74
N ASP A 293 -16.67 17.17 -49.71
CA ASP A 293 -15.97 16.27 -50.63
C ASP A 293 -16.44 16.53 -52.04
N ILE A 294 -15.74 15.97 -53.01
CA ILE A 294 -16.03 16.17 -54.44
C ILE A 294 -16.17 14.79 -55.06
N ASP A 295 -17.30 14.57 -55.68
CA ASP A 295 -17.53 13.35 -56.48
C ASP A 295 -17.09 13.58 -57.91
N LEU A 296 -16.03 12.87 -58.31
CA LEU A 296 -15.41 12.92 -59.64
C LEU A 296 -15.80 11.73 -60.51
N THR A 297 -16.81 10.96 -60.11
CA THR A 297 -17.24 9.75 -60.86
C THR A 297 -17.79 10.12 -62.23
N ASP A 298 -18.39 11.29 -62.36
CA ASP A 298 -18.79 11.90 -63.62
C ASP A 298 -18.07 13.23 -63.80
N LEU A 299 -17.09 13.30 -64.70
CA LEU A 299 -16.27 14.48 -64.95
C LEU A 299 -17.00 15.61 -65.62
N GLU A 300 -18.14 15.34 -66.37
CA GLU A 300 -18.99 16.35 -66.93
C GLU A 300 -19.91 16.98 -65.89
N ASN A 301 -20.31 16.19 -64.85
CA ASN A 301 -21.22 16.63 -63.79
C ASN A 301 -20.57 16.44 -62.40
N ILE A 302 -19.52 17.18 -62.14
CA ILE A 302 -18.84 17.18 -60.82
C ILE A 302 -19.84 17.60 -59.74
N LYS A 303 -20.01 16.76 -58.69
CA LYS A 303 -20.90 17.04 -57.55
C LYS A 303 -20.10 17.44 -56.33
N LEU A 304 -20.57 18.50 -55.65
CA LEU A 304 -20.04 18.90 -54.33
C LEU A 304 -20.87 18.23 -53.22
N ILE A 305 -20.24 17.42 -52.39
CA ILE A 305 -20.90 16.79 -51.26
C ILE A 305 -20.57 17.60 -50.03
N GLN A 306 -21.59 18.13 -49.34
CA GLN A 306 -21.43 18.83 -48.08
C GLN A 306 -21.92 17.98 -46.90
N TYR A 307 -21.05 17.67 -45.99
CA TYR A 307 -21.38 16.99 -44.73
C TYR A 307 -21.63 18.06 -43.65
N LYS A 308 -22.79 18.00 -42.97
CA LYS A 308 -23.14 18.90 -41.88
C LYS A 308 -23.48 18.07 -40.63
N ARG A 309 -22.87 18.44 -39.50
CA ARG A 309 -23.17 17.78 -38.21
C ARG A 309 -24.61 18.03 -37.79
N SER A 310 -25.27 17.00 -37.28
CA SER A 310 -26.65 17.02 -36.83
C SER A 310 -26.71 17.17 -35.31
N GLU A 311 -27.74 17.83 -34.78
CA GLU A 311 -28.02 17.89 -33.35
C GLU A 311 -28.35 16.49 -32.77
N ALA A 312 -28.71 15.53 -33.60
CA ALA A 312 -28.93 14.15 -33.21
C ALA A 312 -27.68 13.46 -32.62
N GLU A 313 -26.47 14.01 -32.79
CA GLU A 313 -25.26 13.52 -32.12
C GLU A 313 -25.40 13.58 -30.59
N SER A 314 -26.13 14.56 -30.06
CA SER A 314 -26.39 14.70 -28.63
C SER A 314 -27.16 13.51 -28.03
N LEU A 315 -28.01 12.84 -28.81
CA LEU A 315 -28.77 11.66 -28.36
C LEU A 315 -27.83 10.49 -28.03
N PHE A 316 -26.78 10.29 -28.79
CA PHE A 316 -25.79 9.24 -28.50
C PHE A 316 -24.98 9.54 -27.23
N THR A 317 -24.61 10.79 -27.01
CA THR A 317 -23.91 11.18 -25.79
C THR A 317 -24.80 11.06 -24.56
N THR A 318 -26.08 11.42 -24.66
CA THR A 318 -27.04 11.24 -23.56
C THR A 318 -27.21 9.77 -23.21
N LYS A 319 -27.35 8.87 -24.20
CA LYS A 319 -27.41 7.43 -23.97
C LYS A 319 -26.20 6.88 -23.23
N LEU A 320 -24.97 7.34 -23.54
CA LEU A 320 -23.78 6.92 -22.80
C LEU A 320 -23.78 7.43 -21.36
N LEU A 321 -24.21 8.68 -21.12
CA LEU A 321 -24.32 9.23 -19.78
C LEU A 321 -25.36 8.47 -18.94
N GLU A 322 -26.49 8.08 -19.52
CA GLU A 322 -27.50 7.23 -18.86
C GLU A 322 -27.00 5.84 -18.51
N LEU A 323 -26.02 5.31 -19.27
CA LEU A 323 -25.33 4.06 -18.98
C LEU A 323 -24.22 4.18 -17.93
N GLY A 324 -24.05 5.36 -17.31
CA GLY A 324 -23.08 5.60 -16.24
C GLY A 324 -21.70 6.04 -16.72
N PHE A 325 -21.53 6.39 -17.99
CA PHE A 325 -20.30 7.00 -18.49
C PHE A 325 -20.25 8.48 -18.09
N SER A 326 -19.04 8.99 -17.90
CA SER A 326 -18.77 10.42 -17.73
C SER A 326 -17.89 10.93 -18.86
N LYS A 327 -18.10 12.17 -19.22
CA LYS A 327 -17.28 12.86 -20.23
C LYS A 327 -16.06 13.46 -19.55
N THR A 328 -14.86 13.21 -20.11
CA THR A 328 -13.61 13.85 -19.69
C THR A 328 -13.47 15.24 -20.30
N GLU A 329 -12.54 16.06 -19.79
CA GLU A 329 -12.20 17.36 -20.36
C GLU A 329 -11.80 17.29 -21.85
N ASN A 330 -11.17 16.19 -22.25
CA ASN A 330 -10.78 15.93 -23.63
C ASN A 330 -11.93 15.34 -24.49
N GLY A 331 -13.15 15.29 -23.96
CA GLY A 331 -14.35 14.81 -24.65
C GLY A 331 -14.39 13.32 -24.93
N LEU A 332 -13.57 12.53 -24.26
CA LEU A 332 -13.63 11.08 -24.23
C LEU A 332 -14.63 10.61 -23.16
N PHE A 333 -15.16 9.40 -23.31
CA PHE A 333 -16.14 8.84 -22.38
C PHE A 333 -15.52 7.65 -21.63
N GLY A 334 -15.63 7.70 -20.30
CA GLY A 334 -15.18 6.62 -19.39
C GLY A 334 -16.22 6.38 -18.31
N LEU A 335 -16.19 5.21 -17.67
CA LEU A 335 -17.07 4.93 -16.54
C LEU A 335 -16.79 5.88 -15.38
N SER A 336 -17.84 6.41 -14.77
CA SER A 336 -17.76 7.24 -13.57
C SER A 336 -17.41 6.33 -12.39
N SER A 337 -16.26 6.53 -11.74
CA SER A 337 -15.95 5.86 -10.47
C SER A 337 -15.70 6.88 -9.38
N ASN A 338 -16.28 6.64 -8.22
CA ASN A 338 -16.09 7.48 -7.03
C ASN A 338 -14.77 7.16 -6.27
N ASN A 339 -13.90 6.28 -6.79
CA ASN A 339 -12.69 5.82 -6.12
C ASN A 339 -11.41 6.25 -6.85
N GLU A 340 -10.45 6.81 -6.13
CA GLU A 340 -9.15 7.28 -6.62
C GLU A 340 -8.23 6.19 -7.20
N LYS A 341 -8.50 4.90 -6.98
CA LYS A 341 -7.75 3.77 -7.56
C LYS A 341 -8.59 3.04 -8.60
N GLN A 342 -8.69 3.63 -9.77
CA GLN A 342 -9.43 3.07 -10.89
C GLN A 342 -8.65 1.93 -11.56
N ASP A 343 -9.34 0.79 -11.80
CA ASP A 343 -8.82 -0.25 -12.68
C ASP A 343 -8.74 0.28 -14.11
N PRO A 344 -7.55 0.26 -14.75
CA PRO A 344 -7.37 0.77 -16.12
C PRO A 344 -8.32 0.16 -17.14
N TYR A 345 -8.75 -1.07 -16.91
CA TYR A 345 -9.58 -1.84 -17.83
C TYR A 345 -11.08 -1.80 -17.51
N SER A 346 -11.54 -1.01 -16.56
CA SER A 346 -12.95 -0.97 -16.16
C SER A 346 -13.90 -0.64 -17.31
N THR A 347 -13.58 0.39 -18.10
CA THR A 347 -14.34 0.77 -19.31
C THR A 347 -14.36 -0.37 -20.33
N LEU A 348 -13.22 -1.01 -20.54
CA LEU A 348 -13.09 -2.12 -21.48
C LEU A 348 -13.90 -3.34 -21.04
N GLN A 349 -13.82 -3.72 -19.76
CA GLN A 349 -14.61 -4.83 -19.21
C GLN A 349 -16.10 -4.55 -19.38
N TRP A 350 -16.56 -3.35 -19.03
CA TRP A 350 -17.95 -2.97 -19.19
C TRP A 350 -18.43 -3.09 -20.63
N ILE A 351 -17.60 -2.65 -21.61
CA ILE A 351 -17.94 -2.77 -23.05
C ILE A 351 -18.06 -4.24 -23.45
N ILE A 352 -17.14 -5.11 -22.99
CA ILE A 352 -17.18 -6.56 -23.31
C ILE A 352 -18.49 -7.18 -22.81
N GLU A 353 -18.88 -6.86 -21.56
CA GLU A 353 -20.08 -7.41 -20.94
C GLU A 353 -21.38 -6.87 -21.51
N ASN A 354 -21.39 -5.63 -22.02
CA ASN A 354 -22.59 -4.92 -22.46
C ASN A 354 -22.58 -4.59 -23.97
N LYS A 355 -21.79 -5.30 -24.77
CA LYS A 355 -21.65 -5.03 -26.20
C LYS A 355 -22.99 -5.08 -26.93
N GLU A 356 -23.83 -6.08 -26.66
CA GLU A 356 -25.17 -6.24 -27.25
C GLU A 356 -26.08 -5.04 -26.93
N ILE A 357 -25.98 -4.47 -25.73
CA ILE A 357 -26.74 -3.28 -25.30
C ILE A 357 -26.31 -2.07 -26.13
N LEU A 358 -24.99 -1.84 -26.27
CA LEU A 358 -24.47 -0.71 -27.05
C LEU A 358 -24.89 -0.82 -28.54
N GLU A 359 -24.78 -2.02 -29.11
CA GLU A 359 -25.20 -2.28 -30.51
C GLU A 359 -26.71 -2.02 -30.69
N SER A 360 -27.56 -2.45 -29.75
CA SER A 360 -29.00 -2.20 -29.78
C SER A 360 -29.36 -0.70 -29.69
N LEU A 361 -28.50 0.11 -29.06
CA LEU A 361 -28.65 1.55 -28.97
C LEU A 361 -28.13 2.31 -30.20
N GLY A 362 -27.60 1.60 -31.20
CA GLY A 362 -27.09 2.16 -32.45
C GLY A 362 -25.62 2.52 -32.49
N PHE A 363 -24.82 2.06 -31.49
CA PHE A 363 -23.39 2.18 -31.54
C PHE A 363 -22.77 1.02 -32.33
N SER A 364 -21.80 1.32 -33.18
CA SER A 364 -20.96 0.33 -33.86
C SER A 364 -19.64 0.21 -33.10
N ILE A 365 -19.39 -0.97 -32.55
CA ILE A 365 -18.14 -1.26 -31.82
C ILE A 365 -17.24 -2.07 -32.73
N GLU A 366 -16.12 -1.48 -33.15
CA GLU A 366 -15.10 -2.22 -33.90
C GLU A 366 -14.36 -3.24 -33.01
N ASP A 367 -13.57 -4.09 -33.67
CA ASP A 367 -12.65 -5.02 -32.99
C ASP A 367 -11.84 -4.29 -31.91
N LEU A 368 -12.11 -4.62 -30.65
CA LEU A 368 -11.37 -4.08 -29.52
C LEU A 368 -9.92 -4.57 -29.60
N LYS A 369 -8.96 -3.65 -29.62
CA LYS A 369 -7.53 -3.97 -29.75
C LYS A 369 -6.70 -3.27 -28.70
N ILE A 370 -5.74 -4.00 -28.14
CA ILE A 370 -4.66 -3.46 -27.31
C ILE A 370 -3.34 -3.89 -27.94
N ASP A 371 -2.40 -2.97 -28.15
CA ASP A 371 -1.09 -3.22 -28.78
C ASP A 371 -1.20 -4.00 -30.10
N ARG A 372 -2.17 -3.64 -30.94
CA ARG A 372 -2.51 -4.25 -32.23
C ARG A 372 -3.06 -5.68 -32.14
N LYS A 373 -3.25 -6.25 -30.94
CA LYS A 373 -3.86 -7.57 -30.74
C LYS A 373 -5.34 -7.42 -30.41
N LYS A 374 -6.18 -8.32 -30.96
CA LYS A 374 -7.61 -8.33 -30.68
C LYS A 374 -7.86 -8.84 -29.25
N ILE A 375 -8.94 -8.36 -28.65
CA ILE A 375 -9.42 -8.83 -27.35
C ILE A 375 -10.55 -9.81 -27.61
N ASN A 376 -10.51 -10.95 -26.97
CA ASN A 376 -11.61 -11.91 -27.00
C ASN A 376 -12.78 -11.36 -26.19
N THR A 377 -13.96 -11.27 -26.82
CA THR A 377 -15.20 -10.76 -26.21
C THR A 377 -16.21 -11.87 -25.92
N GLN A 378 -15.83 -13.16 -26.09
CA GLN A 378 -16.68 -14.30 -25.81
C GLN A 378 -16.99 -14.46 -24.33
N LYS A 379 -18.15 -15.04 -24.01
CA LYS A 379 -18.52 -15.35 -22.61
C LYS A 379 -17.57 -16.41 -22.07
N VAL A 380 -17.14 -16.20 -20.84
CA VAL A 380 -16.21 -17.10 -20.15
C VAL A 380 -16.94 -17.89 -19.06
N PHE A 381 -16.64 -19.18 -18.97
CA PHE A 381 -17.17 -20.09 -17.96
C PHE A 381 -16.03 -20.74 -17.20
N LEU A 382 -16.22 -20.90 -15.87
CA LEU A 382 -15.30 -21.63 -15.00
C LEU A 382 -15.94 -22.96 -14.61
N GLN A 383 -15.23 -24.04 -14.84
CA GLN A 383 -15.61 -25.37 -14.38
C GLN A 383 -14.68 -25.83 -13.27
N PHE A 384 -15.28 -26.29 -12.17
CA PHE A 384 -14.57 -26.75 -10.99
C PHE A 384 -14.62 -28.28 -10.86
N SER A 385 -13.49 -28.87 -10.52
CA SER A 385 -13.44 -30.22 -9.92
C SER A 385 -12.38 -30.21 -8.82
N ASN A 386 -12.63 -30.91 -7.72
CA ASN A 386 -11.75 -30.89 -6.59
C ASN A 386 -11.59 -32.29 -5.97
N THR A 387 -10.45 -32.53 -5.34
CA THR A 387 -10.17 -33.70 -4.52
C THR A 387 -9.46 -33.24 -3.24
N ILE A 388 -9.92 -33.77 -2.10
CA ILE A 388 -9.30 -33.53 -0.80
C ILE A 388 -8.30 -34.67 -0.55
N LYS A 389 -7.00 -34.32 -0.46
CA LYS A 389 -5.95 -35.22 0.03
C LYS A 389 -5.70 -34.99 1.51
N SER A 390 -4.91 -35.83 2.16
CA SER A 390 -4.67 -35.75 3.60
C SER A 390 -4.27 -34.35 4.10
N ASP A 391 -3.38 -33.66 3.37
CA ASP A 391 -2.78 -32.37 3.83
C ASP A 391 -3.02 -31.21 2.86
N TRP A 392 -3.68 -31.45 1.70
CA TRP A 392 -3.80 -30.47 0.62
C TRP A 392 -5.18 -30.51 -0.03
N PHE A 393 -5.67 -29.32 -0.41
CA PHE A 393 -6.74 -29.18 -1.40
C PHE A 393 -6.12 -29.24 -2.79
N ASP A 394 -6.57 -30.16 -3.63
CA ASP A 394 -6.18 -30.29 -5.03
C ASP A 394 -7.35 -29.81 -5.88
N ILE A 395 -7.24 -28.56 -6.37
CA ILE A 395 -8.32 -27.85 -7.04
C ILE A 395 -7.99 -27.78 -8.52
N LYS A 396 -8.81 -28.43 -9.34
CA LYS A 396 -8.75 -28.32 -10.79
C LYS A 396 -9.81 -27.32 -11.25
N MET A 397 -9.38 -26.25 -11.91
CA MET A 397 -10.23 -25.23 -12.48
C MET A 397 -9.92 -25.13 -13.98
N ILE A 398 -10.94 -25.18 -14.81
CA ILE A 398 -10.83 -25.09 -16.27
C ILE A 398 -11.58 -23.85 -16.73
N VAL A 399 -10.90 -23.00 -17.48
CA VAL A 399 -11.46 -21.83 -18.15
C VAL A 399 -11.94 -22.26 -19.52
N ARG A 400 -13.22 -22.03 -19.81
CA ARG A 400 -13.81 -22.29 -21.12
C ARG A 400 -14.28 -21.00 -21.78
N LEU A 401 -13.78 -20.79 -22.97
CA LEU A 401 -14.28 -19.86 -23.97
C LEU A 401 -14.89 -20.69 -25.10
N GLU A 402 -15.73 -20.14 -25.95
CA GLU A 402 -16.37 -20.91 -27.04
C GLU A 402 -15.34 -21.69 -27.86
N ASP A 403 -14.21 -21.08 -28.20
CA ASP A 403 -13.17 -21.66 -29.07
C ASP A 403 -11.96 -22.23 -28.33
N PHE A 404 -11.85 -22.03 -27.00
CA PHE A 404 -10.66 -22.36 -26.22
C PHE A 404 -11.01 -22.96 -24.87
N GLU A 405 -10.20 -23.92 -24.46
CA GLU A 405 -10.22 -24.48 -23.10
C GLU A 405 -8.78 -24.53 -22.57
N PHE A 406 -8.54 -24.02 -21.36
CA PHE A 406 -7.25 -24.06 -20.72
C PHE A 406 -7.37 -24.12 -19.19
N ASN A 407 -6.29 -24.54 -18.52
CA ASN A 407 -6.29 -24.61 -17.07
C ASN A 407 -6.18 -23.21 -16.44
N PHE A 408 -6.97 -22.97 -15.40
CA PHE A 408 -6.90 -21.72 -14.63
C PHE A 408 -5.49 -21.46 -14.05
N SER A 409 -4.71 -22.52 -13.81
CA SER A 409 -3.32 -22.41 -13.38
C SER A 409 -2.43 -21.61 -14.35
N GLU A 410 -2.79 -21.51 -15.64
CA GLU A 410 -2.05 -20.75 -16.64
C GLU A 410 -2.18 -19.23 -16.43
N ILE A 411 -3.33 -18.76 -15.92
CA ILE A 411 -3.56 -17.35 -15.63
C ILE A 411 -3.17 -16.93 -14.20
N ILE A 412 -2.75 -17.88 -13.36
CA ILE A 412 -2.38 -17.61 -11.97
C ILE A 412 -1.26 -16.57 -11.85
N VAL A 413 -0.28 -16.61 -12.74
CA VAL A 413 0.83 -15.64 -12.75
C VAL A 413 0.30 -14.24 -13.04
N ASN A 414 -0.67 -14.12 -13.95
CA ASN A 414 -1.34 -12.88 -14.28
C ASN A 414 -2.09 -12.32 -13.06
N ILE A 415 -2.84 -13.17 -12.36
CA ILE A 415 -3.59 -12.79 -11.15
C ILE A 415 -2.62 -12.35 -10.04
N LYS A 416 -1.52 -13.10 -9.81
CA LYS A 416 -0.47 -12.72 -8.83
C LYS A 416 0.12 -11.34 -9.11
N ASN A 417 0.40 -11.05 -10.38
CA ASN A 417 1.04 -9.81 -10.82
C ASN A 417 0.04 -8.68 -11.06
N ARG A 418 -1.24 -8.89 -10.80
CA ARG A 418 -2.34 -7.96 -11.08
C ARG A 418 -2.38 -7.52 -12.56
N ASN A 419 -1.96 -8.39 -13.47
CA ASN A 419 -2.03 -8.18 -14.92
C ASN A 419 -3.27 -8.85 -15.49
N ARG A 420 -4.24 -8.07 -15.93
CA ARG A 420 -5.52 -8.58 -16.43
C ARG A 420 -5.46 -9.10 -17.87
N LEU A 421 -4.39 -8.85 -18.61
CA LEU A 421 -4.25 -9.30 -19.99
C LEU A 421 -3.53 -10.64 -20.05
N PHE A 422 -4.25 -11.67 -20.46
CA PHE A 422 -3.70 -13.00 -20.74
C PHE A 422 -3.65 -13.25 -22.24
N LEU A 423 -2.51 -13.72 -22.75
CA LEU A 423 -2.33 -14.01 -24.17
C LEU A 423 -2.81 -15.42 -24.49
N LEU A 424 -3.85 -15.52 -25.33
CA LEU A 424 -4.36 -16.79 -25.81
C LEU A 424 -3.45 -17.42 -26.90
N PRO A 425 -3.54 -18.72 -27.14
CA PRO A 425 -2.72 -19.40 -28.16
C PRO A 425 -2.88 -18.84 -29.57
N ASN A 426 -4.03 -18.25 -29.91
CA ASN A 426 -4.28 -17.60 -31.21
C ASN A 426 -3.68 -16.18 -31.31
N GLY A 427 -2.96 -15.70 -30.31
CA GLY A 427 -2.34 -14.39 -30.28
C GLY A 427 -3.26 -13.24 -29.85
N ASN A 428 -4.52 -13.50 -29.54
CA ASN A 428 -5.46 -12.52 -28.99
C ASN A 428 -5.31 -12.39 -27.48
N TYR A 429 -5.79 -11.28 -26.89
CA TYR A 429 -5.85 -11.13 -25.45
C TYR A 429 -7.19 -11.60 -24.89
N PHE A 430 -7.14 -12.30 -23.77
CA PHE A 430 -8.26 -12.53 -22.88
C PHE A 430 -8.14 -11.55 -21.70
N LEU A 431 -9.18 -10.74 -21.46
CA LEU A 431 -9.24 -9.84 -20.30
C LEU A 431 -9.79 -10.62 -19.11
N ILE A 432 -8.95 -10.86 -18.10
CA ILE A 432 -9.35 -11.53 -16.86
C ILE A 432 -10.35 -10.64 -16.12
N PRO A 433 -11.56 -11.12 -15.79
CA PRO A 433 -12.56 -10.34 -15.05
C PRO A 433 -12.02 -9.81 -13.72
N MET A 434 -12.43 -8.60 -13.32
CA MET A 434 -11.97 -8.00 -12.06
C MET A 434 -12.45 -8.80 -10.85
N GLU A 435 -13.62 -9.41 -10.93
CA GLU A 435 -14.16 -10.32 -9.92
C GLU A 435 -13.19 -11.48 -9.66
N TRP A 436 -12.56 -12.02 -10.70
CA TRP A 436 -11.58 -13.11 -10.55
C TRP A 436 -10.30 -12.64 -9.88
N MET A 437 -9.86 -11.42 -10.19
CA MET A 437 -8.70 -10.81 -9.52
C MET A 437 -8.94 -10.65 -8.03
N THR A 438 -10.16 -10.29 -7.64
CA THR A 438 -10.55 -10.10 -6.24
C THR A 438 -10.80 -11.44 -5.54
N LEU A 439 -11.59 -12.30 -6.15
CA LEU A 439 -12.05 -13.57 -5.56
C LEU A 439 -10.93 -14.60 -5.46
N TYR A 440 -10.16 -14.77 -6.54
CA TYR A 440 -9.10 -15.78 -6.60
C TYR A 440 -7.70 -15.23 -6.29
N GLY A 441 -7.54 -13.92 -6.14
CA GLY A 441 -6.26 -13.27 -5.82
C GLY A 441 -5.58 -13.84 -4.58
N PRO A 442 -6.25 -13.93 -3.42
CA PRO A 442 -5.70 -14.52 -2.21
C PRO A 442 -5.28 -15.99 -2.40
N MET A 443 -6.12 -16.78 -3.07
CA MET A 443 -5.82 -18.18 -3.40
C MET A 443 -4.60 -18.27 -4.35
N ALA A 444 -4.56 -17.45 -5.39
CA ALA A 444 -3.48 -17.42 -6.36
C ALA A 444 -2.12 -17.16 -5.72
N LYS A 445 -2.04 -16.23 -4.76
CA LYS A 445 -0.80 -15.90 -4.05
C LYS A 445 -0.20 -17.09 -3.31
N LEU A 446 -1.04 -17.96 -2.70
CA LEU A 446 -0.65 -19.05 -1.81
C LEU A 446 -0.59 -20.42 -2.51
N ALA A 447 -1.32 -20.59 -3.62
CA ALA A 447 -1.38 -21.84 -4.35
C ALA A 447 -0.05 -22.21 -5.03
N LYS A 448 0.29 -23.49 -5.00
CA LYS A 448 1.35 -24.10 -5.81
C LYS A 448 0.72 -24.84 -6.99
N ILE A 449 1.35 -24.77 -8.15
CA ILE A 449 0.88 -25.50 -9.34
C ILE A 449 1.57 -26.87 -9.38
N GLN A 450 0.78 -27.93 -9.43
CA GLN A 450 1.26 -29.30 -9.62
C GLN A 450 0.36 -30.00 -10.65
N ASN A 451 0.95 -30.52 -11.73
CA ASN A 451 0.25 -31.22 -12.80
C ASN A 451 -0.97 -30.44 -13.37
N GLY A 452 -0.83 -29.10 -13.49
CA GLY A 452 -1.92 -28.24 -13.97
C GLY A 452 -3.00 -27.87 -12.94
N ASN A 453 -2.99 -28.48 -11.75
CA ASN A 453 -3.93 -28.21 -10.68
C ASN A 453 -3.35 -27.19 -9.68
N LEU A 454 -4.24 -26.56 -8.91
CA LEU A 454 -3.88 -25.66 -7.80
C LEU A 454 -3.89 -26.44 -6.51
N CYS A 455 -2.72 -26.53 -5.89
CA CYS A 455 -2.54 -27.22 -4.62
C CYS A 455 -2.39 -26.19 -3.49
N LEU A 456 -3.32 -26.23 -2.52
CA LEU A 456 -3.26 -25.39 -1.32
C LEU A 456 -3.15 -26.27 -0.07
N PRO A 457 -2.29 -25.88 0.92
CA PRO A 457 -2.32 -26.51 2.23
C PRO A 457 -3.71 -26.41 2.86
N LYS A 458 -4.15 -27.41 3.61
CA LYS A 458 -5.43 -27.37 4.33
C LYS A 458 -5.55 -26.18 5.26
N SER A 459 -4.44 -25.71 5.83
CA SER A 459 -4.40 -24.49 6.65
C SER A 459 -4.84 -23.22 5.93
N ASN A 460 -4.80 -23.21 4.58
CA ASN A 460 -5.25 -22.06 3.79
C ASN A 460 -6.74 -22.14 3.39
N PHE A 461 -7.56 -22.96 4.08
CA PHE A 461 -8.98 -23.13 3.79
C PHE A 461 -9.77 -21.80 3.83
N VAL A 462 -9.29 -20.81 4.56
CA VAL A 462 -9.93 -19.49 4.69
C VAL A 462 -10.07 -18.79 3.35
N VAL A 463 -9.03 -18.85 2.48
CA VAL A 463 -9.10 -18.22 1.17
C VAL A 463 -10.06 -18.91 0.21
N LEU A 464 -10.53 -20.09 0.56
CA LEU A 464 -11.51 -20.85 -0.21
C LEU A 464 -12.95 -20.60 0.27
N LYS A 465 -13.14 -20.06 1.49
CA LYS A 465 -14.48 -19.77 2.05
C LYS A 465 -15.26 -18.72 1.25
N ASP A 466 -14.55 -17.78 0.66
CA ASP A 466 -15.17 -16.70 -0.13
C ASP A 466 -15.53 -17.16 -1.54
N ILE A 467 -15.07 -18.36 -1.97
CA ILE A 467 -15.37 -18.95 -3.28
C ILE A 467 -16.66 -19.77 -3.16
N PRO A 468 -17.77 -19.35 -3.80
CA PRO A 468 -19.10 -19.98 -3.60
C PRO A 468 -19.10 -21.48 -3.93
N GLU A 469 -18.39 -21.88 -4.98
CA GLU A 469 -18.33 -23.25 -5.48
C GLU A 469 -17.58 -24.20 -4.55
N LEU A 470 -16.75 -23.67 -3.64
CA LEU A 470 -15.91 -24.43 -2.71
C LEU A 470 -16.46 -24.43 -1.28
N LYS A 471 -17.50 -23.62 -0.99
CA LYS A 471 -18.11 -23.53 0.36
C LYS A 471 -18.63 -24.87 0.87
N SER A 472 -19.22 -25.70 0.03
CA SER A 472 -19.77 -27.02 0.41
C SER A 472 -18.71 -27.98 0.95
N ILE A 473 -17.47 -27.83 0.50
CA ILE A 473 -16.35 -28.69 0.90
C ILE A 473 -15.86 -28.35 2.31
N ILE A 474 -15.95 -27.07 2.66
CA ILE A 474 -15.42 -26.53 3.91
C ILE A 474 -16.46 -26.67 5.04
N ASN A 475 -17.74 -26.56 4.70
CA ASN A 475 -18.84 -26.57 5.69
C ASN A 475 -19.31 -27.99 6.09
N SER A 476 -18.72 -29.04 5.54
CA SER A 476 -19.14 -30.44 5.80
C SER A 476 -18.71 -31.00 7.17
N GLN A 477 -18.24 -30.16 8.09
CA GLN A 477 -17.73 -30.64 9.37
C GLN A 477 -18.79 -30.62 10.48
N PRO A 478 -18.99 -31.73 11.20
CA PRO A 478 -19.94 -31.77 12.32
C PRO A 478 -19.51 -30.86 13.46
N ASN A 479 -20.47 -30.12 14.00
CA ASN A 479 -20.27 -29.37 15.23
C ASN A 479 -19.94 -30.34 16.37
N ILE A 480 -18.76 -30.27 16.93
CA ILE A 480 -18.34 -31.21 18.00
C ILE A 480 -19.07 -30.82 19.29
N GLU A 481 -19.92 -31.71 19.79
CA GLU A 481 -20.34 -31.59 21.17
C GLU A 481 -19.25 -32.13 22.09
N TYR A 482 -18.72 -31.29 22.96
CA TYR A 482 -17.69 -31.65 23.90
C TYR A 482 -18.19 -31.49 25.34
N GLN A 483 -18.03 -32.54 26.11
CA GLN A 483 -18.25 -32.50 27.55
C GLN A 483 -16.96 -32.88 28.29
N PRO A 484 -16.61 -32.17 29.37
CA PRO A 484 -15.39 -32.47 30.12
C PRO A 484 -15.36 -33.90 30.66
N SER A 485 -14.26 -34.60 30.41
CA SER A 485 -14.05 -35.97 30.92
C SER A 485 -13.92 -36.01 32.44
N THR A 486 -14.45 -37.04 33.05
CA THR A 486 -14.29 -37.34 34.51
C THR A 486 -12.85 -37.68 34.90
N LEU A 487 -11.98 -38.00 33.95
CA LEU A 487 -10.55 -38.23 34.13
C LEU A 487 -9.79 -36.95 34.46
N VAL A 488 -10.36 -35.78 34.10
CA VAL A 488 -9.80 -34.48 34.48
C VAL A 488 -10.23 -34.10 35.89
N LYS A 489 -9.25 -34.00 36.81
CA LYS A 489 -9.50 -33.70 38.23
C LYS A 489 -9.53 -32.17 38.46
N ALA A 490 -10.36 -31.47 37.73
CA ALA A 490 -10.62 -30.02 37.87
C ALA A 490 -11.99 -29.66 37.34
N THR A 491 -12.61 -28.62 37.92
CA THR A 491 -13.82 -28.00 37.38
C THR A 491 -13.41 -26.93 36.36
N LEU A 492 -13.81 -27.11 35.11
CA LEU A 492 -13.53 -26.15 34.02
C LEU A 492 -14.54 -24.99 34.03
N ARG A 493 -14.08 -23.80 33.78
CA ARG A 493 -14.92 -22.62 33.50
C ARG A 493 -15.48 -22.67 32.07
N PRO A 494 -16.62 -22.01 31.76
CA PRO A 494 -17.23 -22.04 30.43
C PRO A 494 -16.24 -21.75 29.31
N TYR A 495 -15.44 -20.66 29.41
CA TYR A 495 -14.46 -20.30 28.41
C TYR A 495 -13.34 -21.36 28.25
N GLN A 496 -13.00 -22.11 29.29
CA GLN A 496 -12.02 -23.20 29.21
C GLN A 496 -12.58 -24.42 28.45
N ILE A 497 -13.87 -24.67 28.59
CA ILE A 497 -14.59 -25.69 27.81
C ILE A 497 -14.60 -25.30 26.33
N GLU A 498 -14.94 -24.05 26.03
CA GLU A 498 -14.90 -23.50 24.66
C GLU A 498 -13.49 -23.59 24.06
N GLY A 499 -12.46 -23.21 24.82
CA GLY A 499 -11.07 -23.31 24.36
C GLY A 499 -10.63 -24.74 24.10
N THR A 500 -11.07 -25.71 24.95
CA THR A 500 -10.83 -27.13 24.73
C THR A 500 -11.55 -27.62 23.46
N LYS A 501 -12.82 -27.24 23.27
CA LYS A 501 -13.61 -27.58 22.09
C LYS A 501 -12.90 -27.05 20.82
N TRP A 502 -12.47 -25.82 20.83
CA TRP A 502 -11.74 -25.18 19.72
C TRP A 502 -10.42 -25.90 19.38
N LEU A 503 -9.65 -26.34 20.40
CA LEU A 503 -8.43 -27.13 20.18
C LEU A 503 -8.74 -28.51 19.59
N LEU A 504 -9.85 -29.14 19.97
CA LEU A 504 -10.31 -30.43 19.45
C LEU A 504 -10.80 -30.31 17.99
N GLU A 505 -11.45 -29.24 17.64
CA GLU A 505 -11.82 -28.94 16.26
C GLU A 505 -10.57 -28.85 15.36
N HIS A 506 -9.51 -28.21 15.85
CA HIS A 506 -8.22 -28.15 15.11
C HIS A 506 -7.57 -29.52 15.01
N TYR A 507 -7.61 -30.33 16.08
CA TYR A 507 -7.12 -31.70 16.03
C TYR A 507 -7.82 -32.55 14.98
N ASN A 508 -9.15 -32.57 14.98
CA ASN A 508 -9.92 -33.38 14.04
C ASN A 508 -9.70 -32.92 12.56
N ASN A 509 -9.35 -31.65 12.36
CA ASN A 509 -9.04 -31.10 11.04
C ASN A 509 -7.58 -31.29 10.61
N GLY A 510 -6.74 -31.88 11.45
CA GLY A 510 -5.31 -31.99 11.17
C GLY A 510 -4.57 -30.64 11.18
N LEU A 511 -5.09 -29.63 11.89
CA LEU A 511 -4.56 -28.28 11.94
C LEU A 511 -3.87 -27.99 13.27
N GLY A 512 -2.85 -27.16 13.22
CA GLY A 512 -2.22 -26.62 14.43
C GLY A 512 -2.96 -25.38 14.96
N ALA A 513 -2.76 -25.04 16.25
CA ALA A 513 -3.48 -23.97 16.92
C ALA A 513 -2.57 -23.15 17.84
N CYS A 514 -2.87 -21.86 17.99
CA CYS A 514 -2.23 -20.96 18.95
C CYS A 514 -3.26 -20.51 20.00
N LEU A 515 -3.12 -21.01 21.22
CA LEU A 515 -3.93 -20.56 22.36
C LEU A 515 -3.24 -19.35 23.00
N ALA A 516 -3.77 -18.16 22.67
CA ALA A 516 -3.18 -16.87 23.01
C ALA A 516 -3.89 -16.17 24.19
N ASP A 517 -4.61 -16.89 25.00
CA ASP A 517 -5.29 -16.38 26.19
C ASP A 517 -4.35 -15.61 27.11
N ASP A 518 -4.85 -14.58 27.78
CA ASP A 518 -4.10 -13.83 28.79
C ASP A 518 -3.51 -14.76 29.86
N MET A 519 -2.40 -14.33 30.45
CA MET A 519 -1.75 -15.10 31.51
C MET A 519 -2.67 -15.29 32.72
N GLY A 520 -2.74 -16.53 33.25
CA GLY A 520 -3.60 -16.86 34.38
C GLY A 520 -4.98 -17.38 34.01
N LEU A 521 -5.35 -17.44 32.72
CA LEU A 521 -6.62 -18.01 32.25
C LEU A 521 -6.60 -19.55 32.14
N GLY A 522 -5.53 -20.21 32.56
CA GLY A 522 -5.46 -21.68 32.63
C GLY A 522 -5.19 -22.38 31.30
N LYS A 523 -4.30 -21.82 30.47
CA LYS A 523 -3.83 -22.46 29.21
C LYS A 523 -3.34 -23.89 29.44
N THR A 524 -2.56 -24.13 30.49
CA THR A 524 -2.09 -25.46 30.87
C THR A 524 -3.25 -26.43 31.07
N LEU A 525 -4.27 -26.02 31.82
CA LEU A 525 -5.44 -26.89 32.12
C LEU A 525 -6.22 -27.18 30.85
N GLN A 526 -6.52 -26.19 30.01
CA GLN A 526 -7.20 -26.38 28.72
C GLN A 526 -6.41 -27.37 27.83
N THR A 527 -5.09 -27.21 27.75
CA THR A 527 -4.22 -28.11 26.97
C THR A 527 -4.26 -29.53 27.51
N LEU A 528 -4.11 -29.71 28.82
CA LEU A 528 -4.17 -31.05 29.43
C LEU A 528 -5.54 -31.70 29.23
N THR A 529 -6.62 -30.92 29.32
CA THR A 529 -7.99 -31.40 29.06
C THR A 529 -8.16 -31.85 27.61
N THR A 530 -7.63 -31.09 26.66
CA THR A 530 -7.61 -31.48 25.23
C THR A 530 -6.88 -32.80 25.02
N LEU A 531 -5.73 -32.99 25.68
CA LEU A 531 -4.95 -34.23 25.56
C LEU A 531 -5.71 -35.44 26.13
N VAL A 532 -6.48 -35.26 27.20
CA VAL A 532 -7.37 -36.32 27.74
C VAL A 532 -8.44 -36.69 26.72
N ALA A 533 -9.13 -35.70 26.14
CA ALA A 533 -10.18 -35.97 25.18
C ALA A 533 -9.65 -36.65 23.89
N VAL A 534 -8.45 -36.28 23.45
CA VAL A 534 -7.79 -36.95 22.31
C VAL A 534 -7.42 -38.39 22.66
N GLN A 535 -6.93 -38.67 23.87
CA GLN A 535 -6.64 -40.04 24.30
C GLN A 535 -7.92 -40.91 24.32
N GLU A 536 -9.03 -40.35 24.82
CA GLU A 536 -10.33 -41.03 24.82
C GLU A 536 -10.83 -41.32 23.39
N GLN A 537 -10.68 -40.36 22.46
CA GLN A 537 -11.02 -40.59 21.04
C GLN A 537 -10.20 -41.72 20.43
N LEU A 538 -8.88 -41.77 20.72
CA LEU A 538 -8.01 -42.85 20.25
C LEU A 538 -8.39 -44.21 20.81
N GLU A 539 -8.75 -44.28 22.10
CA GLU A 539 -9.20 -45.50 22.73
C GLU A 539 -10.55 -45.96 22.18
N PHE A 540 -11.47 -45.02 21.90
CA PHE A 540 -12.78 -45.33 21.28
C PHE A 540 -12.63 -45.88 19.86
N GLN A 541 -11.82 -45.23 19.00
CA GLN A 541 -11.57 -45.66 17.62
C GLN A 541 -10.96 -47.08 17.57
N LYS A 542 -10.20 -47.47 18.59
CA LYS A 542 -9.65 -48.80 18.69
C LYS A 542 -10.66 -49.83 19.16
N ALA A 543 -11.59 -49.45 20.02
CA ALA A 543 -12.66 -50.36 20.49
C ALA A 543 -13.59 -50.76 19.34
N GLU A 544 -13.79 -49.89 18.35
CA GLU A 544 -14.55 -50.22 17.13
C GLU A 544 -13.81 -51.19 16.20
N GLY A 545 -12.48 -51.33 16.31
CA GLY A 545 -11.62 -52.21 15.51
C GLY A 545 -11.13 -53.46 16.22
N VAL A 546 -11.85 -54.00 17.25
CA VAL A 546 -11.46 -55.22 17.96
C VAL A 546 -11.31 -56.39 17.00
N GLN A 547 -10.10 -56.96 16.91
CA GLN A 547 -9.83 -58.19 16.17
C GLN A 547 -9.94 -59.36 17.13
N PHE A 548 -10.66 -60.39 16.71
CA PHE A 548 -10.72 -61.66 17.44
C PHE A 548 -9.75 -62.68 16.79
N ASP A 549 -9.14 -63.52 17.63
CA ASP A 549 -8.35 -64.64 17.15
C ASP A 549 -9.28 -65.71 16.53
N LEU A 550 -8.73 -66.74 15.95
CA LEU A 550 -9.43 -67.87 15.38
C LEU A 550 -10.28 -68.65 16.41
N PHE A 551 -10.10 -68.41 17.69
CA PHE A 551 -10.81 -69.04 18.78
C PHE A 551 -11.86 -68.12 19.44
N GLY A 552 -12.06 -66.93 18.87
CA GLY A 552 -13.03 -65.95 19.39
C GLY A 552 -12.52 -65.13 20.59
N ASN A 553 -11.23 -65.19 20.92
CA ASN A 553 -10.66 -64.38 21.98
C ASN A 553 -10.24 -62.99 21.43
N GLU A 554 -10.48 -61.96 22.20
CA GLU A 554 -9.99 -60.61 21.84
C GLU A 554 -8.46 -60.62 21.79
N ILE A 555 -7.92 -60.20 20.63
CA ILE A 555 -6.47 -59.96 20.49
C ILE A 555 -6.16 -58.69 21.27
N PRO A 556 -5.30 -58.74 22.30
CA PRO A 556 -4.96 -57.55 23.07
C PRO A 556 -4.31 -56.49 22.14
N VAL A 557 -5.02 -55.43 21.82
CA VAL A 557 -4.44 -54.33 21.04
C VAL A 557 -3.41 -53.60 21.93
N PRO A 558 -2.17 -53.44 21.46
CA PRO A 558 -1.12 -52.78 22.22
C PRO A 558 -1.58 -51.37 22.65
N LYS A 559 -1.39 -51.02 23.91
CA LYS A 559 -1.73 -49.68 24.42
C LYS A 559 -0.94 -48.64 23.65
N GLU A 560 -1.64 -47.75 22.97
CA GLU A 560 -0.99 -46.62 22.29
C GLU A 560 -0.91 -45.46 23.28
N TYR A 561 0.31 -44.97 23.46
CA TYR A 561 0.58 -43.79 24.25
C TYR A 561 0.34 -42.52 23.43
N LEU A 562 -0.14 -41.47 24.06
CA LEU A 562 -0.41 -40.17 23.41
C LEU A 562 0.84 -39.52 22.81
N LYS A 563 2.01 -39.79 23.39
CA LYS A 563 3.33 -39.29 22.93
C LYS A 563 3.33 -37.79 22.68
N ALA A 564 2.90 -36.99 23.67
CA ALA A 564 2.90 -35.54 23.60
C ALA A 564 4.23 -34.99 24.16
N LEU A 565 5.00 -34.30 23.29
CA LEU A 565 6.21 -33.60 23.68
C LEU A 565 5.86 -32.14 24.00
N ILE A 566 6.08 -31.73 25.24
CA ILE A 566 5.78 -30.42 25.78
C ILE A 566 7.09 -29.70 26.04
N VAL A 567 7.35 -28.63 25.26
CA VAL A 567 8.60 -27.84 25.30
C VAL A 567 8.34 -26.55 26.05
N LEU A 568 9.13 -26.30 27.07
CA LEU A 568 8.90 -25.28 28.09
C LEU A 568 10.18 -24.47 28.36
N PRO A 569 10.10 -23.24 28.86
CA PRO A 569 11.20 -22.65 29.61
C PRO A 569 11.62 -23.58 30.78
N SER A 570 12.92 -23.70 31.04
CA SER A 570 13.47 -24.64 32.04
C SER A 570 12.82 -24.49 33.43
N SER A 571 12.45 -23.28 33.80
CA SER A 571 11.79 -22.97 35.08
C SER A 571 10.34 -23.45 35.16
N LEU A 572 9.67 -23.74 34.05
CA LEU A 572 8.27 -24.19 34.00
C LEU A 572 8.13 -25.70 33.96
N VAL A 573 9.18 -26.44 33.65
CA VAL A 573 9.11 -27.90 33.47
C VAL A 573 8.55 -28.58 34.71
N PHE A 574 8.98 -28.18 35.88
CA PHE A 574 8.51 -28.73 37.15
C PHE A 574 7.03 -28.35 37.42
N ASN A 575 6.65 -27.11 37.17
CA ASN A 575 5.27 -26.65 37.37
C ASN A 575 4.29 -27.43 36.49
N TRP A 576 4.58 -27.55 35.17
CA TRP A 576 3.76 -28.35 34.27
C TRP A 576 3.68 -29.83 34.70
N TYR A 577 4.77 -30.41 35.12
CA TYR A 577 4.79 -31.79 35.62
C TYR A 577 3.87 -31.97 36.82
N ASN A 578 3.88 -31.01 37.76
CA ASN A 578 3.02 -31.05 38.95
C ASN A 578 1.55 -30.78 38.62
N GLU A 579 1.27 -29.83 37.70
CA GLU A 579 -0.10 -29.57 37.25
C GLU A 579 -0.66 -30.81 36.51
N ALA A 580 0.09 -31.45 35.64
CA ALA A 580 -0.30 -32.69 34.99
C ALA A 580 -0.50 -33.85 36.04
N ARG A 581 0.33 -33.88 37.09
CA ARG A 581 0.13 -34.83 38.19
C ARG A 581 -1.19 -34.59 38.95
N LYS A 582 -1.54 -33.32 39.11
CA LYS A 582 -2.73 -32.91 39.86
C LYS A 582 -4.02 -33.12 39.04
N PHE A 583 -4.03 -32.69 37.80
CA PHE A 583 -5.25 -32.59 36.98
C PHE A 583 -5.49 -33.83 36.10
N THR A 584 -4.42 -34.51 35.68
CA THR A 584 -4.50 -35.71 34.81
C THR A 584 -3.62 -36.85 35.33
N PRO A 585 -3.93 -37.39 36.55
CA PRO A 585 -3.08 -38.36 37.24
C PRO A 585 -2.89 -39.68 36.48
N HIS A 586 -3.80 -40.05 35.59
CA HIS A 586 -3.79 -41.30 34.82
C HIS A 586 -2.71 -41.32 33.72
N PHE A 587 -2.24 -40.17 33.21
CA PHE A 587 -1.17 -40.12 32.21
C PHE A 587 0.18 -40.58 32.78
N ARG A 588 0.89 -41.37 32.02
CA ARG A 588 2.31 -41.67 32.27
C ARG A 588 3.17 -40.47 31.81
N ARG A 589 3.88 -39.87 32.76
CA ARG A 589 4.60 -38.61 32.51
C ARG A 589 6.08 -38.75 32.89
N ILE A 590 6.94 -38.04 32.15
CA ILE A 590 8.37 -38.01 32.39
C ILE A 590 8.94 -36.62 32.13
N GLN A 591 10.00 -36.29 32.88
CA GLN A 591 10.81 -35.13 32.66
C GLN A 591 12.06 -35.52 31.86
N TYR A 592 12.21 -35.01 30.64
CA TYR A 592 13.36 -35.19 29.76
C TYR A 592 14.33 -34.03 29.94
N ILE A 593 15.00 -33.97 31.11
CA ILE A 593 15.96 -32.92 31.50
C ILE A 593 17.10 -33.57 32.31
N GLY A 594 18.15 -32.81 32.60
CA GLY A 594 19.28 -33.27 33.43
C GLY A 594 20.29 -34.12 32.64
N ASN A 595 21.20 -34.74 33.37
CA ASN A 595 22.32 -35.51 32.79
C ASN A 595 21.92 -36.93 32.36
N ASP A 596 20.94 -37.54 33.03
CA ASP A 596 20.46 -38.91 32.78
C ASP A 596 19.49 -38.99 31.57
N ARG A 597 19.19 -37.87 30.93
CA ARG A 597 18.19 -37.81 29.85
C ARG A 597 18.50 -38.71 28.64
N LYS A 598 19.79 -39.04 28.39
CA LYS A 598 20.16 -39.96 27.30
C LYS A 598 19.67 -41.39 27.58
N LEU A 599 19.61 -41.82 28.85
CA LEU A 599 19.05 -43.10 29.26
C LEU A 599 17.53 -43.09 29.15
N ILE A 600 16.91 -41.96 29.49
CA ILE A 600 15.46 -41.74 29.39
C ILE A 600 15.03 -41.78 27.93
N ALA A 601 15.84 -41.25 26.99
CA ALA A 601 15.55 -41.20 25.56
C ALA A 601 15.04 -42.55 25.05
N LYS A 602 15.69 -43.64 25.36
CA LYS A 602 15.31 -45.01 24.91
C LYS A 602 13.91 -45.47 25.35
N LYS A 603 13.28 -44.77 26.31
CA LYS A 603 12.00 -45.14 26.90
C LYS A 603 10.88 -44.14 26.60
N LEU A 604 11.13 -43.07 25.80
CA LEU A 604 10.17 -41.98 25.52
C LEU A 604 8.85 -42.50 24.96
N GLU A 605 8.88 -43.53 24.13
CA GLU A 605 7.68 -44.13 23.53
C GLU A 605 6.67 -44.76 24.54
N LYS A 606 7.10 -44.97 25.78
CA LYS A 606 6.26 -45.59 26.85
C LYS A 606 5.55 -44.53 27.71
N TYR A 607 5.63 -43.28 27.36
CA TYR A 607 5.06 -42.17 28.12
C TYR A 607 4.05 -41.36 27.26
N ASP A 608 2.99 -40.93 27.93
CA ASP A 608 1.93 -40.10 27.33
C ASP A 608 2.40 -38.64 27.26
N LEU A 609 2.99 -38.14 28.34
CA LEU A 609 3.45 -36.75 28.46
C LEU A 609 4.96 -36.68 28.71
N ILE A 610 5.68 -35.97 27.86
CA ILE A 610 7.13 -35.78 27.93
C ILE A 610 7.41 -34.30 28.06
N PHE A 611 7.96 -33.88 29.19
CA PHE A 611 8.28 -32.47 29.47
C PHE A 611 9.75 -32.20 29.28
N THR A 612 10.09 -31.19 28.50
CA THR A 612 11.48 -30.82 28.24
C THR A 612 11.63 -29.29 28.11
N SER A 613 12.88 -28.83 27.96
CA SER A 613 13.15 -27.40 27.77
C SER A 613 13.66 -27.08 26.37
N TYR A 614 13.44 -25.83 25.90
CA TYR A 614 13.98 -25.34 24.64
C TYR A 614 15.49 -25.58 24.47
N ALA A 615 16.26 -25.40 25.54
CA ALA A 615 17.69 -25.64 25.54
C ALA A 615 18.05 -27.12 25.34
N VAL A 616 17.25 -28.06 25.90
CA VAL A 616 17.43 -29.51 25.74
C VAL A 616 17.06 -29.91 24.32
N VAL A 617 15.92 -29.43 23.79
CA VAL A 617 15.52 -29.67 22.39
C VAL A 617 16.63 -29.26 21.42
N SER A 618 17.18 -28.05 21.57
CA SER A 618 18.27 -27.58 20.70
C SER A 618 19.53 -28.41 20.78
N ARG A 619 19.85 -29.06 21.93
CA ARG A 619 21.02 -29.90 22.10
C ARG A 619 20.82 -31.34 21.62
N ASP A 620 19.60 -31.88 21.84
CA ASP A 620 19.32 -33.28 21.64
C ASP A 620 18.44 -33.54 20.42
N ILE A 621 18.38 -32.60 19.46
CA ILE A 621 17.52 -32.69 18.28
C ILE A 621 17.81 -33.96 17.47
N SER A 622 19.07 -34.38 17.33
CA SER A 622 19.46 -35.61 16.62
C SER A 622 18.86 -36.89 17.21
N ILE A 623 18.43 -36.83 18.47
CA ILE A 623 17.71 -37.90 19.12
C ILE A 623 16.21 -37.76 18.93
N LEU A 624 15.68 -36.54 19.17
CA LEU A 624 14.24 -36.26 19.17
C LEU A 624 13.61 -36.32 17.76
N GLU A 625 14.34 -35.99 16.70
CA GLU A 625 13.89 -36.09 15.30
C GLU A 625 13.56 -37.53 14.84
N LYS A 626 14.07 -38.55 15.55
CA LYS A 626 13.84 -39.95 15.24
C LYS A 626 12.48 -40.45 15.74
N TYR A 627 11.84 -39.69 16.62
CA TYR A 627 10.54 -40.03 17.20
C TYR A 627 9.43 -39.34 16.44
N ASN A 628 8.26 -40.01 16.32
CA ASN A 628 7.04 -39.45 15.84
C ASN A 628 6.12 -39.16 17.03
N PHE A 629 5.94 -37.90 17.31
CA PHE A 629 5.05 -37.44 18.37
C PHE A 629 3.63 -37.22 17.81
N ARG A 630 2.61 -37.46 18.61
CA ARG A 630 1.26 -37.07 18.25
C ARG A 630 1.06 -35.59 18.43
N TYR A 631 1.57 -35.05 19.53
CA TYR A 631 1.55 -33.62 19.80
C TYR A 631 2.94 -33.06 20.06
N LEU A 632 3.17 -31.88 19.51
CA LEU A 632 4.28 -30.99 19.90
C LEU A 632 3.69 -29.70 20.43
N ILE A 633 3.87 -29.43 21.70
CA ILE A 633 3.27 -28.29 22.40
C ILE A 633 4.41 -27.38 22.85
N LEU A 634 4.32 -26.09 22.50
CA LEU A 634 5.26 -25.08 22.97
C LEU A 634 4.56 -24.16 23.96
N ASP A 635 5.06 -24.03 25.18
CA ASP A 635 4.64 -23.00 26.11
C ASP A 635 5.63 -21.84 26.11
N GLU A 636 5.15 -20.62 26.33
CA GLU A 636 5.90 -19.36 26.12
C GLU A 636 6.58 -19.37 24.76
N SER A 637 5.80 -19.61 23.70
CA SER A 637 6.31 -19.85 22.34
C SER A 637 7.07 -18.67 21.72
N GLN A 638 7.10 -17.50 22.36
CA GLN A 638 7.99 -16.40 21.96
C GLN A 638 9.49 -16.78 21.96
N TYR A 639 9.88 -17.92 22.56
CA TYR A 639 11.24 -18.47 22.45
C TYR A 639 11.62 -18.85 21.01
N ILE A 640 10.66 -19.08 20.12
CA ILE A 640 10.89 -19.40 18.71
C ILE A 640 10.70 -18.20 17.76
N LYS A 641 10.55 -16.96 18.26
CA LYS A 641 10.31 -15.75 17.45
C LYS A 641 11.38 -15.47 16.41
N ASN A 642 12.63 -15.80 16.67
CA ASN A 642 13.72 -15.61 15.73
C ASN A 642 13.90 -16.84 14.84
N LYS A 643 13.50 -16.73 13.57
CA LYS A 643 13.62 -17.78 12.53
C LYS A 643 15.04 -18.30 12.29
N ASN A 644 16.06 -17.48 12.58
CA ASN A 644 17.46 -17.87 12.42
C ASN A 644 18.04 -18.58 13.64
N SER A 645 17.31 -18.59 14.76
CA SER A 645 17.78 -19.20 16.01
C SER A 645 17.92 -20.72 15.90
N LYS A 646 18.87 -21.28 16.62
CA LYS A 646 19.05 -22.75 16.74
C LYS A 646 17.81 -23.44 17.32
N ILE A 647 17.10 -22.74 18.21
CA ILE A 647 15.87 -23.23 18.86
C ILE A 647 14.76 -23.37 17.81
N PHE A 648 14.51 -22.34 17.01
CA PHE A 648 13.47 -22.38 15.97
C PHE A 648 13.72 -23.52 14.98
N LYS A 649 14.98 -23.67 14.52
CA LYS A 649 15.35 -24.73 13.58
C LYS A 649 15.15 -26.11 14.18
N ALA A 650 15.59 -26.32 15.42
CA ALA A 650 15.45 -27.59 16.11
C ALA A 650 13.97 -27.97 16.34
N VAL A 651 13.15 -27.04 16.82
CA VAL A 651 11.72 -27.30 17.07
C VAL A 651 10.98 -27.67 15.78
N ASN A 652 11.31 -27.03 14.64
CA ASN A 652 10.67 -27.34 13.36
C ASN A 652 11.15 -28.67 12.72
N GLN A 653 12.27 -29.26 13.19
CA GLN A 653 12.73 -30.56 12.74
C GLN A 653 12.01 -31.73 13.46
N ILE A 654 11.37 -31.46 14.59
CA ILE A 654 10.63 -32.50 15.34
C ILE A 654 9.39 -32.91 14.55
N LYS A 655 9.22 -34.22 14.35
CA LYS A 655 8.04 -34.76 13.67
C LYS A 655 6.89 -34.91 14.67
N ALA A 656 5.79 -34.20 14.38
CA ALA A 656 4.56 -34.28 15.15
C ALA A 656 3.34 -34.15 14.24
N SER A 657 2.29 -34.93 14.53
CA SER A 657 1.02 -34.88 13.78
C SER A 657 0.25 -33.59 14.04
N HIS A 658 0.29 -33.11 15.31
CA HIS A 658 -0.41 -31.89 15.70
C HIS A 658 0.51 -30.97 16.51
N LYS A 659 0.33 -29.68 16.33
CA LYS A 659 1.17 -28.64 16.97
C LYS A 659 0.30 -27.63 17.69
N ILE A 660 0.64 -27.34 18.95
CA ILE A 660 -0.01 -26.28 19.72
C ILE A 660 1.06 -25.29 20.20
N SER A 661 0.78 -24.02 20.01
CA SER A 661 1.55 -22.92 20.54
C SER A 661 0.77 -22.25 21.66
N LEU A 662 1.37 -22.09 22.83
CA LEU A 662 0.79 -21.37 23.96
C LEU A 662 1.61 -20.12 24.22
N SER A 663 0.96 -18.97 24.18
CA SER A 663 1.60 -17.68 24.45
C SER A 663 0.56 -16.69 24.95
N GLY A 664 0.89 -15.86 25.93
CA GLY A 664 0.06 -14.71 26.26
C GLY A 664 0.22 -13.55 25.26
N THR A 665 1.23 -13.64 24.39
CA THR A 665 1.63 -12.58 23.46
C THR A 665 2.19 -13.21 22.18
N PRO A 666 1.34 -13.62 21.23
CA PRO A 666 1.80 -14.26 20.00
C PRO A 666 2.57 -13.29 19.09
N ILE A 667 2.37 -11.99 19.28
CA ILE A 667 3.11 -10.91 18.61
C ILE A 667 3.69 -10.00 19.69
N GLU A 668 5.01 -9.94 19.80
CA GLU A 668 5.67 -9.10 20.81
C GLU A 668 6.32 -7.85 20.22
N ASN A 669 7.10 -8.00 19.15
CA ASN A 669 7.95 -6.93 18.65
C ASN A 669 7.76 -6.62 17.18
N SER A 670 7.34 -7.57 16.37
CA SER A 670 7.26 -7.43 14.91
C SER A 670 6.40 -8.52 14.28
N LEU A 671 6.04 -8.33 13.02
CA LEU A 671 5.38 -9.34 12.19
C LEU A 671 6.26 -10.59 11.95
N ASP A 672 7.58 -10.50 12.17
CA ASP A 672 8.48 -11.66 12.12
C ASP A 672 8.15 -12.70 13.20
N ASP A 673 7.75 -12.21 14.38
CA ASP A 673 7.32 -13.09 15.49
C ASP A 673 6.09 -13.90 15.07
N LEU A 674 5.11 -13.22 14.45
CA LEU A 674 3.90 -13.85 13.92
C LEU A 674 4.20 -14.91 12.86
N TRP A 675 5.06 -14.58 11.87
CA TRP A 675 5.45 -15.54 10.85
C TRP A 675 6.07 -16.80 11.45
N SER A 676 6.96 -16.63 12.43
CA SER A 676 7.63 -17.74 13.10
C SER A 676 6.65 -18.64 13.85
N GLN A 677 5.65 -18.06 14.53
CA GLN A 677 4.59 -18.81 15.22
C GLN A 677 3.71 -19.59 14.23
N MET A 678 3.24 -18.90 13.16
CA MET A 678 2.38 -19.51 12.15
C MET A 678 3.13 -20.63 11.40
N GLN A 679 4.39 -20.42 11.06
CA GLN A 679 5.23 -21.44 10.42
C GLN A 679 5.42 -22.69 11.31
N PHE A 680 5.45 -22.52 12.62
CA PHE A 680 5.50 -23.65 13.55
C PHE A 680 4.19 -24.43 13.58
N ILE A 681 3.05 -23.76 13.81
CA ILE A 681 1.75 -24.45 13.97
C ILE A 681 1.22 -25.01 12.66
N ASN A 682 1.29 -24.23 11.57
CA ASN A 682 0.78 -24.61 10.25
C ASN A 682 1.80 -24.22 9.17
N PRO A 683 2.73 -25.08 8.82
CA PRO A 683 3.78 -24.78 7.86
C PRO A 683 3.23 -24.28 6.53
N ASN A 684 3.82 -23.21 6.01
CA ASN A 684 3.48 -22.53 4.74
C ASN A 684 2.12 -21.81 4.69
N ILE A 685 1.42 -21.63 5.81
CA ILE A 685 0.17 -20.84 5.85
C ILE A 685 0.37 -19.41 5.35
N LEU A 686 1.48 -18.78 5.71
CA LEU A 686 1.88 -17.43 5.27
C LEU A 686 2.92 -17.47 4.14
N GLY A 687 3.13 -18.62 3.49
CA GLY A 687 4.13 -18.82 2.46
C GLY A 687 5.58 -18.79 2.98
N SER A 688 6.53 -18.65 2.06
CA SER A 688 7.95 -18.45 2.43
C SER A 688 8.14 -17.11 3.14
N TYR A 689 9.22 -16.99 3.91
CA TYR A 689 9.50 -15.71 4.57
C TYR A 689 9.70 -14.54 3.59
N ALA A 690 10.32 -14.78 2.43
CA ALA A 690 10.49 -13.76 1.40
C ALA A 690 9.13 -13.27 0.88
N PHE A 691 8.24 -14.21 0.59
CA PHE A 691 6.86 -13.92 0.20
C PHE A 691 6.10 -13.12 1.27
N PHE A 692 6.18 -13.57 2.53
CA PHE A 692 5.55 -12.88 3.66
C PHE A 692 6.08 -11.45 3.84
N ALA A 693 7.40 -11.26 3.73
CA ALA A 693 8.02 -9.95 3.87
C ALA A 693 7.58 -8.99 2.77
N GLU A 694 7.48 -9.45 1.53
CA GLU A 694 7.09 -8.64 0.39
C GLU A 694 5.60 -8.29 0.40
N ASN A 695 4.72 -9.27 0.69
CA ASN A 695 3.27 -9.10 0.54
C ASN A 695 2.57 -8.58 1.80
N TYR A 696 3.13 -8.80 3.00
CA TYR A 696 2.50 -8.41 4.27
C TYR A 696 3.39 -7.50 5.10
N LYS A 697 4.63 -7.91 5.43
CA LYS A 697 5.45 -7.18 6.38
C LYS A 697 5.79 -5.76 5.90
N LEU A 698 6.42 -5.62 4.72
CA LEU A 698 6.82 -4.33 4.19
C LEU A 698 5.63 -3.41 3.88
N PRO A 699 4.53 -3.90 3.27
CA PRO A 699 3.34 -3.09 3.09
C PRO A 699 2.73 -2.58 4.41
N ILE A 700 2.63 -3.43 5.43
CA ILE A 700 2.01 -3.07 6.72
C ILE A 700 2.94 -2.14 7.51
N GLU A 701 4.22 -2.56 7.73
CA GLU A 701 5.13 -1.82 8.63
C GLU A 701 5.67 -0.51 8.03
N LYS A 702 5.84 -0.42 6.68
CA LYS A 702 6.40 0.77 6.02
C LYS A 702 5.39 1.62 5.26
N LYS A 703 4.34 1.01 4.69
CA LYS A 703 3.37 1.70 3.84
C LYS A 703 2.00 1.85 4.49
N GLN A 704 1.81 1.29 5.68
CA GLN A 704 0.54 1.29 6.42
C GLN A 704 -0.64 0.79 5.58
N ASP A 705 -0.41 -0.27 4.78
CA ASP A 705 -1.41 -0.82 3.87
C ASP A 705 -2.47 -1.61 4.66
N GLU A 706 -3.63 -0.99 4.84
CA GLU A 706 -4.76 -1.57 5.56
C GLU A 706 -5.32 -2.83 4.88
N ASN A 707 -5.28 -2.91 3.55
CA ASN A 707 -5.74 -4.10 2.84
C ASN A 707 -4.85 -5.30 3.10
N ALA A 708 -3.52 -5.10 3.11
CA ALA A 708 -2.58 -6.15 3.47
C ALA A 708 -2.75 -6.60 4.93
N LEU A 709 -3.06 -5.66 5.83
CA LEU A 709 -3.36 -5.95 7.23
C LEU A 709 -4.64 -6.79 7.37
N LEU A 710 -5.72 -6.41 6.69
CA LEU A 710 -6.99 -7.14 6.70
C LEU A 710 -6.85 -8.54 6.09
N GLU A 711 -6.10 -8.68 4.99
CA GLU A 711 -5.83 -9.97 4.37
C GLU A 711 -5.03 -10.89 5.33
N LEU A 712 -3.98 -10.37 5.95
CA LEU A 712 -3.20 -11.11 6.95
C LEU A 712 -4.06 -11.52 8.14
N LYS A 713 -4.87 -10.61 8.67
CA LYS A 713 -5.80 -10.87 9.78
C LYS A 713 -6.76 -12.01 9.46
N LYS A 714 -7.41 -11.98 8.28
CA LYS A 714 -8.29 -13.08 7.84
C LYS A 714 -7.58 -14.44 7.82
N LEU A 715 -6.32 -14.48 7.37
CA LEU A 715 -5.55 -15.72 7.27
C LEU A 715 -5.22 -16.33 8.63
N ILE A 716 -4.87 -15.50 9.62
CA ILE A 716 -4.37 -15.99 10.92
C ILE A 716 -5.47 -16.19 11.96
N HIS A 717 -6.57 -15.43 11.88
CA HIS A 717 -7.64 -15.42 12.87
C HIS A 717 -8.19 -16.83 13.25
N PRO A 718 -8.43 -17.76 12.32
CA PRO A 718 -8.92 -19.08 12.68
C PRO A 718 -7.97 -19.92 13.54
N PHE A 719 -6.69 -19.59 13.56
CA PHE A 719 -5.63 -20.36 14.23
C PHE A 719 -5.16 -19.74 15.54
N ILE A 720 -5.69 -18.57 15.91
CA ILE A 720 -5.34 -17.87 17.13
C ILE A 720 -6.61 -17.65 17.95
N LEU A 721 -6.68 -18.27 19.12
CA LEU A 721 -7.72 -17.98 20.10
C LEU A 721 -7.14 -17.10 21.20
N ARG A 722 -7.60 -15.85 21.28
CA ARG A 722 -7.17 -14.87 22.28
C ARG A 722 -8.36 -14.36 23.08
N ARG A 723 -8.30 -14.50 24.41
CA ARG A 723 -9.30 -13.93 25.33
C ARG A 723 -8.56 -13.15 26.41
N THR A 724 -9.07 -11.98 26.72
CA THR A 724 -8.53 -11.15 27.81
C THR A 724 -9.18 -11.51 29.14
N LYS A 725 -8.53 -11.14 30.26
CA LYS A 725 -9.09 -11.36 31.61
C LYS A 725 -10.41 -10.60 31.80
N GLU A 726 -10.49 -9.37 31.26
CA GLU A 726 -11.69 -8.54 31.36
C GLU A 726 -12.89 -9.18 30.65
N GLN A 727 -12.68 -9.88 29.55
CA GLN A 727 -13.75 -10.56 28.80
C GLN A 727 -14.33 -11.78 29.57
N VAL A 728 -13.46 -12.54 30.24
CA VAL A 728 -13.86 -13.88 30.76
C VAL A 728 -13.86 -14.00 32.28
N LEU A 729 -13.22 -13.12 33.03
CA LEU A 729 -13.12 -13.14 34.49
C LEU A 729 -13.78 -11.88 35.10
N LYS A 730 -15.12 -11.87 35.13
CA LYS A 730 -15.88 -10.75 35.74
C LYS A 730 -15.68 -10.65 37.27
N ASP A 731 -15.22 -11.73 37.91
CA ASP A 731 -14.99 -11.80 39.36
C ASP A 731 -13.58 -11.35 39.78
N LEU A 732 -12.72 -10.94 38.84
CA LEU A 732 -11.37 -10.49 39.16
C LEU A 732 -11.42 -9.05 39.71
N PRO A 733 -10.70 -8.76 40.84
CA PRO A 733 -10.64 -7.38 41.35
C PRO A 733 -10.07 -6.40 40.32
N GLU A 734 -10.47 -5.15 40.44
CA GLU A 734 -10.07 -4.07 39.53
C GLU A 734 -8.56 -3.89 39.52
N LEU A 735 -7.99 -3.59 38.33
CA LEU A 735 -6.60 -3.24 38.11
C LEU A 735 -6.52 -1.70 37.93
N SER A 736 -5.71 -1.03 38.76
CA SER A 736 -5.43 0.41 38.64
C SER A 736 -4.00 0.62 38.21
N GLU A 737 -3.75 1.42 37.17
CA GLU A 737 -2.41 1.75 36.69
C GLU A 737 -2.14 3.25 36.84
N GLN A 738 -1.00 3.61 37.42
CA GLN A 738 -0.58 4.99 37.65
C GLN A 738 0.88 5.17 37.25
N VAL A 739 1.18 6.33 36.66
CA VAL A 739 2.55 6.72 36.32
C VAL A 739 2.97 7.90 37.20
N PHE A 740 4.08 7.74 37.94
CA PHE A 740 4.70 8.77 38.71
C PHE A 740 5.88 9.34 37.94
N TYR A 741 5.78 10.60 37.56
CA TYR A 741 6.85 11.35 36.90
C TYR A 741 7.77 11.95 37.95
N CYS A 742 9.04 11.52 37.93
CA CYS A 742 10.10 12.03 38.84
C CYS A 742 10.98 13.05 38.12
N GLU A 743 11.39 14.06 38.81
CA GLU A 743 12.37 15.02 38.32
C GLU A 743 13.78 14.54 38.71
N MET A 744 14.77 14.85 37.87
CA MET A 744 16.18 14.57 38.21
C MET A 744 16.68 15.64 39.20
N GLU A 745 17.60 15.21 40.08
CA GLU A 745 18.39 16.18 40.87
C GLU A 745 19.28 17.02 39.91
N PRO A 746 19.56 18.32 40.21
CA PRO A 746 20.26 19.21 39.27
C PRO A 746 21.61 18.67 38.76
N GLU A 747 22.36 18.00 39.63
CA GLU A 747 23.64 17.41 39.29
C GLU A 747 23.45 16.14 38.42
N GLN A 748 22.43 15.36 38.70
CA GLN A 748 22.04 14.20 37.90
C GLN A 748 21.61 14.64 36.49
N GLU A 749 20.83 15.71 36.36
CA GLU A 749 20.37 16.26 35.09
C GLU A 749 21.55 16.73 34.23
N LYS A 750 22.50 17.45 34.83
CA LYS A 750 23.72 17.88 34.13
C LYS A 750 24.49 16.70 33.55
N LEU A 751 24.70 15.65 34.35
CA LEU A 751 25.42 14.44 33.92
C LEU A 751 24.64 13.70 32.80
N TYR A 752 23.32 13.71 32.89
CA TYR A 752 22.46 13.11 31.88
C TYR A 752 22.57 13.84 30.54
N GLU A 753 22.49 15.17 30.53
CA GLU A 753 22.60 15.98 29.30
C GLU A 753 24.02 15.94 28.70
N GLU A 754 25.06 15.82 29.51
CA GLU A 754 26.43 15.57 29.01
C GLU A 754 26.54 14.25 28.25
N GLU A 755 26.00 13.15 28.80
CA GLU A 755 26.00 11.83 28.14
C GLU A 755 25.10 11.82 26.88
N LYS A 756 23.95 12.51 26.92
CA LYS A 756 23.06 12.67 25.78
C LYS A 756 23.75 13.46 24.66
N SER A 757 24.45 14.52 24.97
CA SER A 757 25.22 15.33 24.01
C SER A 757 26.37 14.55 23.38
N LYS A 758 27.07 13.71 24.14
CA LYS A 758 28.10 12.80 23.63
C LYS A 758 27.50 11.80 22.64
N ALA A 759 26.31 11.27 22.93
CA ALA A 759 25.58 10.38 22.04
C ALA A 759 25.22 11.03 20.71
N ARG A 760 24.64 12.24 20.75
CA ARG A 760 24.30 13.03 19.57
C ARG A 760 25.54 13.31 18.70
N ASN A 761 26.63 13.73 19.33
CA ASN A 761 27.88 14.02 18.61
C ASN A 761 28.50 12.77 17.97
N SER A 762 28.34 11.60 18.58
CA SER A 762 28.81 10.35 17.99
C SER A 762 27.97 9.92 16.80
N LEU A 763 26.65 10.13 16.84
CA LEU A 763 25.75 9.86 15.71
C LEU A 763 26.04 10.73 14.50
N LEU A 764 26.33 12.03 14.71
CA LEU A 764 26.64 12.97 13.62
C LEU A 764 27.97 12.67 12.90
N LYS A 765 28.86 11.88 13.50
CA LYS A 765 30.18 11.52 12.96
C LYS A 765 30.20 10.19 12.18
N THR A 766 29.08 9.50 12.04
CA THR A 766 29.03 8.10 11.60
C THR A 766 28.50 7.89 10.20
N ASP A 767 29.23 7.06 9.41
CA ASP A 767 28.91 6.66 8.02
C ASP A 767 28.00 5.42 7.92
N GLY A 768 27.27 5.05 8.95
CA GLY A 768 26.29 3.96 8.92
C GLY A 768 26.84 2.54 9.05
N SER A 769 28.06 2.34 9.53
CA SER A 769 28.67 1.02 9.74
C SER A 769 28.10 0.27 10.96
N GLY A 770 28.19 -1.08 10.97
CA GLY A 770 27.60 -1.91 12.04
C GLY A 770 28.17 -1.67 13.46
N VAL A 771 29.37 -1.10 13.59
CA VAL A 771 30.03 -0.72 14.86
C VAL A 771 29.24 0.38 15.58
N ASP A 772 28.58 1.25 14.83
CA ASP A 772 27.84 2.39 15.33
C ASP A 772 26.56 2.00 16.08
N LYS A 773 25.91 0.92 15.63
CA LYS A 773 24.68 0.40 16.29
C LYS A 773 24.97 -0.11 17.70
N ILE A 774 26.14 -0.71 17.92
CA ILE A 774 26.56 -1.20 19.26
C ILE A 774 26.81 -0.01 20.18
N ASN A 775 27.47 1.04 19.70
CA ASN A 775 27.74 2.25 20.48
C ASN A 775 26.45 2.97 20.86
N ILE A 776 25.45 3.06 19.96
CA ILE A 776 24.14 3.63 20.24
C ILE A 776 23.44 2.83 21.36
N ILE A 777 23.41 1.50 21.25
CA ILE A 777 22.78 0.63 22.28
C ILE A 777 23.46 0.84 23.64
N ASN A 778 24.79 0.90 23.67
CA ASN A 778 25.53 1.14 24.90
C ASN A 778 25.20 2.51 25.51
N THR A 779 25.10 3.54 24.67
CA THR A 779 24.75 4.87 25.16
C THR A 779 23.31 4.94 25.68
N LEU A 780 22.34 4.34 25.00
CA LEU A 780 20.97 4.22 25.50
C LEU A 780 20.91 3.45 26.82
N MET A 781 21.73 2.42 27.00
CA MET A 781 21.85 1.71 28.28
C MET A 781 22.38 2.65 29.38
N ARG A 782 23.41 3.46 29.10
CA ARG A 782 23.97 4.43 30.06
C ARG A 782 22.94 5.51 30.42
N LEU A 783 22.23 6.07 29.46
CA LEU A 783 21.17 7.04 29.71
C LEU A 783 20.04 6.47 30.57
N ARG A 784 19.62 5.22 30.35
CA ARG A 784 18.67 4.54 31.23
C ARG A 784 19.21 4.30 32.63
N GLN A 785 20.49 3.99 32.76
CA GLN A 785 21.14 3.83 34.10
C GLN A 785 21.16 5.16 34.82
N LEU A 786 21.50 6.27 34.14
CA LEU A 786 21.49 7.62 34.74
C LEU A 786 20.07 8.06 35.14
N SER A 787 19.05 7.71 34.36
CA SER A 787 17.66 8.00 34.70
C SER A 787 17.24 7.29 36.01
N ASN A 788 17.84 6.14 36.33
CA ASN A 788 17.58 5.42 37.57
C ASN A 788 18.43 5.95 38.74
N HIS A 789 19.78 5.90 38.61
CA HIS A 789 20.69 6.38 39.67
C HIS A 789 22.10 6.62 39.13
N PRO A 790 22.75 7.77 39.41
CA PRO A 790 24.11 8.06 38.96
C PRO A 790 25.14 7.00 39.37
N LYS A 791 25.00 6.44 40.58
CA LYS A 791 25.89 5.36 41.08
C LYS A 791 25.91 4.10 40.24
N MET A 792 24.96 3.94 39.30
CA MET A 792 25.00 2.81 38.36
C MET A 792 26.10 2.94 37.31
N ILE A 793 26.58 4.14 37.05
CA ILE A 793 27.66 4.43 36.10
C ILE A 793 28.97 4.69 36.85
N ASP A 794 28.93 5.52 37.89
CA ASP A 794 30.07 5.78 38.73
C ASP A 794 29.76 5.45 40.20
N THR A 795 30.30 4.32 40.64
CA THR A 795 30.08 3.79 41.99
C THR A 795 30.60 4.70 43.10
N LYS A 796 31.51 5.64 42.79
CA LYS A 796 32.07 6.61 43.71
C LYS A 796 31.26 7.91 43.81
N SER A 797 30.26 8.07 42.94
CA SER A 797 29.42 9.26 42.97
C SER A 797 28.66 9.33 44.29
N GLU A 798 28.70 10.53 44.91
CA GLU A 798 27.92 10.84 46.13
C GLU A 798 26.50 11.36 45.76
N MET A 799 26.22 11.57 44.45
CA MET A 799 24.96 12.13 43.96
C MET A 799 23.82 11.19 44.27
N ASP A 800 22.70 11.74 44.69
CA ASP A 800 21.42 11.04 44.82
C ASP A 800 20.62 11.09 43.49
N SER A 801 19.52 10.34 43.43
CA SER A 801 18.61 10.30 42.32
C SER A 801 17.22 10.74 42.76
N GLY A 802 16.63 11.70 42.05
CA GLY A 802 15.28 12.13 42.38
C GLY A 802 14.25 10.99 42.26
N LYS A 803 14.44 10.06 41.31
CA LYS A 803 13.62 8.83 41.23
C LYS A 803 13.83 7.92 42.46
N TYR A 804 15.06 7.72 42.87
CA TYR A 804 15.36 6.87 44.05
C TYR A 804 14.72 7.43 45.30
N ILE A 805 14.82 8.75 45.55
CA ILE A 805 14.19 9.44 46.69
C ILE A 805 12.66 9.27 46.64
N ALA A 806 12.04 9.53 45.49
CA ALA A 806 10.58 9.41 45.31
C ALA A 806 10.09 7.96 45.52
N ALA A 807 10.80 6.99 44.92
CA ALA A 807 10.43 5.58 45.02
C ALA A 807 10.62 5.00 46.43
N THR A 808 11.70 5.34 47.15
CA THR A 808 11.92 4.92 48.57
C THR A 808 10.85 5.48 49.48
N HIS A 809 10.51 6.77 49.34
CA HIS A 809 9.43 7.38 50.12
C HIS A 809 8.07 6.69 49.84
N TYR A 810 7.77 6.38 48.59
CA TYR A 810 6.54 5.65 48.24
C TYR A 810 6.53 4.22 48.83
N LEU A 811 7.66 3.50 48.72
CA LEU A 811 7.80 2.14 49.30
C LEU A 811 7.69 2.16 50.79
N GLU A 812 8.22 3.17 51.48
CA GLU A 812 8.09 3.38 52.92
C GLU A 812 6.61 3.51 53.30
N THR A 813 5.85 4.34 52.58
CA THR A 813 4.39 4.49 52.76
C THR A 813 3.65 3.18 52.63
N LEU A 814 4.02 2.33 51.64
CA LEU A 814 3.41 1.01 51.44
C LEU A 814 3.75 0.04 52.59
N VAL A 815 4.97 0.08 53.09
CA VAL A 815 5.40 -0.72 54.24
C VAL A 815 4.65 -0.30 55.52
N GLN A 816 4.54 1.00 55.78
CA GLN A 816 3.77 1.56 56.87
C GLN A 816 2.28 1.18 56.82
N SER A 817 1.72 1.12 55.62
CA SER A 817 0.36 0.71 55.33
C SER A 817 0.17 -0.85 55.28
N ASN A 818 1.20 -1.59 55.62
CA ASN A 818 1.22 -3.07 55.65
C ASN A 818 0.80 -3.71 54.29
N GLN A 819 1.21 -3.07 53.15
CA GLN A 819 0.83 -3.55 51.79
C GLN A 819 1.92 -4.44 51.21
N LYS A 820 1.54 -5.68 50.81
CA LYS A 820 2.47 -6.56 50.08
C LYS A 820 2.71 -6.08 48.69
N THR A 821 3.97 -5.79 48.36
CA THR A 821 4.38 -5.13 47.15
C THR A 821 5.45 -5.92 46.39
N ILE A 822 5.24 -6.11 45.11
CA ILE A 822 6.28 -6.60 44.20
C ILE A 822 6.97 -5.39 43.56
N VAL A 823 8.31 -5.38 43.57
CA VAL A 823 9.11 -4.30 42.98
C VAL A 823 9.96 -4.86 41.86
N PHE A 824 9.70 -4.39 40.65
CA PHE A 824 10.41 -4.80 39.43
C PHE A 824 11.44 -3.77 38.99
N SER A 825 12.60 -4.25 38.53
CA SER A 825 13.54 -3.46 37.75
C SER A 825 14.20 -4.31 36.68
N SER A 826 14.56 -3.68 35.56
CA SER A 826 15.36 -4.31 34.49
C SER A 826 16.84 -4.46 34.88
N PHE A 827 17.30 -3.73 35.89
CA PHE A 827 18.67 -3.72 36.39
C PHE A 827 18.76 -4.32 37.79
N VAL A 828 19.53 -5.40 37.93
CA VAL A 828 19.80 -6.00 39.25
C VAL A 828 20.58 -5.02 40.13
N SER A 829 21.51 -4.24 39.55
CA SER A 829 22.26 -3.20 40.26
C SER A 829 21.35 -2.11 40.85
N ASN A 830 20.25 -1.74 40.16
CA ASN A 830 19.27 -0.82 40.68
C ASN A 830 18.54 -1.38 41.91
N LEU A 831 18.11 -2.66 41.84
CA LEU A 831 17.47 -3.34 42.97
C LEU A 831 18.40 -3.38 44.22
N ASN A 832 19.72 -3.43 44.03
CA ASN A 832 20.66 -3.47 45.16
C ASN A 832 20.62 -2.19 45.99
N PHE A 833 20.37 -0.99 45.44
CA PHE A 833 20.23 0.25 46.20
C PHE A 833 19.03 0.16 47.15
N TYR A 834 17.89 -0.32 46.66
CA TYR A 834 16.67 -0.48 47.46
C TYR A 834 16.82 -1.60 48.50
N LYS A 835 17.56 -2.63 48.21
CA LYS A 835 17.88 -3.68 49.23
C LYS A 835 18.77 -3.15 50.33
N THR A 836 19.74 -2.27 49.99
CA THR A 836 20.58 -1.59 50.99
C THR A 836 19.72 -0.69 51.86
N TRP A 837 18.85 0.13 51.24
CA TRP A 837 17.88 0.95 51.96
C TRP A 837 16.99 0.12 52.93
N CYS A 838 16.49 -1.03 52.48
CA CYS A 838 15.70 -1.93 53.36
C CYS A 838 16.52 -2.42 54.57
N LYS A 839 17.81 -2.77 54.37
CA LYS A 839 18.69 -3.21 55.46
C LYS A 839 18.94 -2.11 56.48
N GLU A 840 19.21 -0.90 56.02
CA GLU A 840 19.42 0.27 56.86
C GLU A 840 18.18 0.61 57.70
N ASN A 841 16.98 0.46 57.10
CA ASN A 841 15.72 0.74 57.78
C ASN A 841 15.10 -0.51 58.46
N LYS A 842 15.82 -1.65 58.54
CA LYS A 842 15.38 -2.89 59.15
C LYS A 842 14.06 -3.44 58.57
N ILE A 843 13.83 -3.23 57.27
CA ILE A 843 12.69 -3.73 56.54
C ILE A 843 13.04 -5.10 55.96
N ASP A 844 12.25 -6.11 56.30
CA ASP A 844 12.41 -7.48 55.78
C ASP A 844 11.90 -7.56 54.32
N PHE A 845 12.65 -8.24 53.46
CA PHE A 845 12.33 -8.40 52.04
C PHE A 845 12.65 -9.78 51.48
N CYS A 846 11.99 -10.12 50.36
CA CYS A 846 12.35 -11.24 49.50
C CYS A 846 13.04 -10.75 48.24
N GLU A 847 13.87 -11.61 47.62
CA GLU A 847 14.51 -11.29 46.34
C GLU A 847 14.48 -12.45 45.36
N LEU A 848 14.41 -12.11 44.06
CA LEU A 848 14.48 -13.09 42.99
C LEU A 848 15.19 -12.46 41.77
N THR A 849 16.37 -12.99 41.45
CA THR A 849 17.17 -12.57 40.31
C THR A 849 17.46 -13.74 39.37
N GLY A 850 18.16 -13.49 38.27
CA GLY A 850 18.59 -14.52 37.32
C GLY A 850 19.42 -15.62 37.96
N ASP A 851 20.26 -15.24 38.93
CA ASP A 851 21.22 -16.13 39.60
C ASP A 851 20.61 -16.94 40.76
N THR A 852 19.37 -16.66 41.17
CA THR A 852 18.70 -17.38 42.25
C THR A 852 18.45 -18.84 41.87
N ALA A 853 18.97 -19.81 42.65
CA ALA A 853 18.77 -21.24 42.37
C ALA A 853 17.30 -21.65 42.46
N LEU A 854 16.88 -22.68 41.71
CA LEU A 854 15.46 -23.11 41.62
C LEU A 854 14.81 -23.39 42.98
N LYS A 855 15.48 -24.07 43.87
CA LYS A 855 14.96 -24.35 45.22
C LYS A 855 14.79 -23.09 46.06
N GLU A 856 15.71 -22.15 45.90
CA GLU A 856 15.67 -20.87 46.61
C GLU A 856 14.51 -19.99 46.06
N ARG A 857 14.21 -20.04 44.75
CA ARG A 857 13.07 -19.34 44.16
C ARG A 857 11.74 -19.80 44.80
N GLU A 858 11.54 -21.11 44.97
CA GLU A 858 10.36 -21.65 45.60
C GLU A 858 10.24 -21.21 47.06
N PHE A 859 11.35 -21.21 47.76
CA PHE A 859 11.40 -20.75 49.15
C PHE A 859 11.01 -19.28 49.28
N GLN A 860 11.60 -18.39 48.49
CA GLN A 860 11.33 -16.95 48.53
C GLN A 860 9.86 -16.63 48.18
N VAL A 861 9.29 -17.30 47.17
CA VAL A 861 7.88 -17.16 46.80
C VAL A 861 6.97 -17.66 47.92
N SER A 862 7.26 -18.84 48.47
CA SER A 862 6.48 -19.42 49.58
C SER A 862 6.53 -18.54 50.81
N ARG A 863 7.70 -17.98 51.15
CA ARG A 863 7.92 -17.05 52.26
C ARG A 863 7.05 -15.81 52.11
N PHE A 864 7.09 -15.17 50.91
CA PHE A 864 6.28 -13.97 50.65
C PHE A 864 4.77 -14.25 50.65
N GLN A 865 4.33 -15.42 50.15
CA GLN A 865 2.91 -15.77 50.06
C GLN A 865 2.31 -16.15 51.42
N ASN A 866 3.03 -16.91 52.24
CA ASN A 866 2.46 -17.58 53.41
C ASN A 866 2.77 -16.85 54.74
N GLN A 867 3.78 -16.00 54.78
CA GLN A 867 4.13 -15.27 55.98
C GLN A 867 3.58 -13.84 55.93
N GLU A 868 3.29 -13.21 57.10
CA GLU A 868 2.88 -11.80 57.16
C GLU A 868 3.97 -10.88 56.67
N LYS A 869 5.19 -11.07 57.10
CA LYS A 869 6.42 -10.44 56.61
C LYS A 869 7.25 -11.49 55.85
N PRO A 870 7.94 -11.10 54.80
CA PRO A 870 8.27 -9.77 54.29
C PRO A 870 7.15 -9.11 53.50
N LEU A 871 7.14 -7.74 53.48
CA LEU A 871 6.17 -6.92 52.70
C LEU A 871 6.66 -6.56 51.29
N LEU A 872 7.99 -6.51 51.10
CA LEU A 872 8.57 -6.19 49.80
C LEU A 872 9.20 -7.42 49.12
N PHE A 873 8.98 -7.54 47.80
CA PHE A 873 9.58 -8.58 46.98
C PHE A 873 10.27 -7.99 45.78
N PHE A 874 11.59 -7.91 45.80
CA PHE A 874 12.40 -7.39 44.68
C PHE A 874 12.64 -8.48 43.63
N ILE A 875 12.22 -8.21 42.43
CA ILE A 875 12.29 -9.18 41.32
C ILE A 875 12.91 -8.52 40.10
N SER A 876 13.94 -9.13 39.52
CA SER A 876 14.40 -8.67 38.20
C SER A 876 13.41 -9.07 37.13
N LEU A 877 13.10 -8.16 36.19
CA LEU A 877 12.10 -8.40 35.13
C LEU A 877 12.34 -9.68 34.34
N LYS A 878 13.60 -10.02 34.06
CA LYS A 878 13.96 -11.28 33.40
C LYS A 878 13.63 -12.51 34.24
N ALA A 879 13.80 -12.46 35.54
CA ALA A 879 13.51 -13.59 36.45
C ALA A 879 12.01 -13.70 36.76
N GLY A 880 11.31 -12.54 36.79
CA GLY A 880 9.88 -12.48 37.08
C GLY A 880 8.99 -12.94 35.92
N GLY A 881 9.52 -13.01 34.71
CA GLY A 881 8.80 -13.43 33.51
C GLY A 881 8.32 -14.87 33.50
N VAL A 882 8.65 -15.73 34.48
CA VAL A 882 8.45 -17.16 34.33
C VAL A 882 7.73 -17.79 35.53
N GLY A 883 6.46 -18.14 35.35
CA GLY A 883 5.73 -19.17 36.14
C GLY A 883 5.44 -18.91 37.61
N LEU A 884 5.71 -17.72 38.12
CA LEU A 884 5.47 -17.40 39.53
C LEU A 884 3.98 -17.12 39.79
N ASN A 885 3.51 -17.52 40.99
CA ASN A 885 2.18 -17.17 41.48
C ASN A 885 2.32 -16.34 42.77
N ILE A 886 1.99 -15.03 42.70
CA ILE A 886 2.21 -14.10 43.82
C ILE A 886 0.91 -13.30 44.06
N THR A 887 -0.19 -14.00 44.33
CA THR A 887 -1.53 -13.42 44.48
C THR A 887 -1.75 -12.66 45.79
N LYS A 888 -0.82 -12.72 46.75
CA LYS A 888 -0.91 -11.90 47.97
C LYS A 888 -0.45 -10.45 47.79
N ALA A 889 0.20 -10.12 46.68
CA ALA A 889 0.60 -8.77 46.39
C ALA A 889 -0.59 -7.91 45.91
N SER A 890 -0.80 -6.78 46.56
CA SER A 890 -1.77 -5.74 46.17
C SER A 890 -1.16 -4.58 45.44
N TYR A 891 0.17 -4.45 45.41
CA TYR A 891 0.92 -3.45 44.68
C TYR A 891 1.99 -4.07 43.79
N VAL A 892 2.14 -3.52 42.58
CA VAL A 892 3.21 -3.85 41.65
C VAL A 892 3.91 -2.57 41.25
N VAL A 893 5.17 -2.42 41.59
CA VAL A 893 5.96 -1.22 41.34
C VAL A 893 7.02 -1.52 40.29
N PHE A 894 7.05 -0.71 39.20
CA PHE A 894 8.13 -0.72 38.22
C PHE A 894 9.03 0.50 38.45
N LEU A 895 10.30 0.26 38.71
CA LEU A 895 11.30 1.30 38.95
C LEU A 895 11.84 1.92 37.66
N ASP A 896 11.78 1.15 36.57
CA ASP A 896 12.19 1.56 35.23
C ASP A 896 11.33 0.90 34.15
N PRO A 897 11.03 1.58 33.01
CA PRO A 897 10.27 0.99 31.94
C PRO A 897 11.11 0.03 31.11
N TRP A 898 10.47 -0.99 30.56
CA TRP A 898 11.11 -1.96 29.69
C TRP A 898 10.71 -1.73 28.22
N TRP A 899 11.60 -2.01 27.27
CA TRP A 899 11.33 -1.87 25.84
C TRP A 899 10.14 -2.68 25.32
N ASN A 900 9.85 -3.82 26.01
CA ASN A 900 8.77 -4.71 25.67
C ASN A 900 7.63 -4.57 26.69
N PRO A 901 6.47 -3.97 26.32
CA PRO A 901 5.34 -3.78 27.24
C PRO A 901 4.77 -5.12 27.74
N PHE A 902 4.92 -6.18 26.98
CA PHE A 902 4.41 -7.50 27.33
C PHE A 902 5.17 -8.14 28.51
N ALA A 903 6.46 -7.81 28.68
CA ALA A 903 7.21 -8.27 29.86
C ALA A 903 6.71 -7.63 31.16
N GLU A 904 6.31 -6.35 31.11
CA GLU A 904 5.64 -5.68 32.24
C GLU A 904 4.25 -6.30 32.49
N LYS A 905 3.46 -6.54 31.44
CA LYS A 905 2.16 -7.21 31.51
C LYS A 905 2.29 -8.62 32.12
N GLN A 906 3.36 -9.34 31.80
CA GLN A 906 3.69 -10.61 32.45
C GLN A 906 3.97 -10.43 33.95
N GLY A 907 4.73 -9.41 34.34
CA GLY A 907 5.00 -9.07 35.74
C GLY A 907 3.71 -8.77 36.52
N ILE A 908 2.84 -7.92 35.96
CA ILE A 908 1.51 -7.60 36.52
C ILE A 908 0.68 -8.90 36.69
N GLY A 909 0.69 -9.75 35.68
CA GLY A 909 -0.01 -11.04 35.68
C GLY A 909 0.43 -12.05 36.76
N ARG A 910 1.51 -11.78 37.50
CA ARG A 910 1.91 -12.56 38.66
C ARG A 910 1.08 -12.27 39.94
N ALA A 911 0.64 -11.02 40.06
CA ALA A 911 -0.24 -10.54 41.12
C ALA A 911 -1.71 -10.56 40.72
N HIS A 912 -2.03 -10.02 39.50
CA HIS A 912 -3.40 -9.94 39.00
C HIS A 912 -3.79 -11.16 38.19
N ARG A 913 -4.26 -12.21 38.90
CA ARG A 913 -4.65 -13.50 38.35
C ARG A 913 -5.69 -14.20 39.22
N MET A 914 -6.24 -15.32 38.79
CA MET A 914 -7.17 -16.14 39.58
C MET A 914 -6.63 -16.45 40.99
N GLY A 915 -7.44 -16.17 42.01
CA GLY A 915 -7.07 -16.26 43.43
C GLY A 915 -6.63 -14.96 44.06
N GLN A 916 -6.60 -13.87 43.32
CA GLN A 916 -6.43 -12.50 43.84
C GLN A 916 -7.76 -12.03 44.45
N LEU A 917 -7.71 -11.60 45.72
CA LEU A 917 -8.90 -11.11 46.45
C LEU A 917 -8.92 -9.59 46.60
N ASN A 918 -7.78 -8.91 46.40
CA ASN A 918 -7.61 -7.48 46.59
C ASN A 918 -7.44 -6.75 45.24
N LYS A 919 -7.83 -5.49 45.21
CA LYS A 919 -7.49 -4.58 44.10
C LYS A 919 -5.96 -4.55 43.89
N VAL A 920 -5.52 -4.63 42.64
CA VAL A 920 -4.08 -4.55 42.33
C VAL A 920 -3.77 -3.16 41.74
N ASN A 921 -2.84 -2.47 42.38
CA ASN A 921 -2.35 -1.15 41.97
C ASN A 921 -0.99 -1.30 41.32
N VAL A 922 -0.87 -0.85 40.09
CA VAL A 922 0.39 -0.83 39.32
C VAL A 922 0.94 0.58 39.28
N ILE A 923 2.16 0.75 39.73
CA ILE A 923 2.85 2.03 39.81
C ILE A 923 4.09 1.98 38.92
N ARG A 924 4.25 2.97 38.03
CA ARG A 924 5.45 3.13 37.22
C ARG A 924 6.14 4.43 37.57
N PHE A 925 7.43 4.34 37.94
CA PHE A 925 8.28 5.51 38.13
C PHE A 925 9.02 5.84 36.84
N ILE A 926 8.82 7.04 36.33
CA ILE A 926 9.40 7.53 35.08
C ILE A 926 10.10 8.84 35.32
N THR A 927 11.36 8.95 34.90
CA THR A 927 12.11 10.21 34.99
C THR A 927 11.75 11.13 33.84
N LYS A 928 11.31 12.36 34.15
CA LYS A 928 10.92 13.35 33.13
C LYS A 928 12.10 13.75 32.24
N ASN A 929 11.80 14.14 31.01
CA ASN A 929 12.77 14.65 30.02
C ASN A 929 13.88 13.63 29.69
N THR A 930 13.61 12.34 29.82
CA THR A 930 14.58 11.28 29.56
C THR A 930 14.14 10.29 28.49
N VAL A 931 15.04 9.38 28.14
CA VAL A 931 14.75 8.23 27.26
C VAL A 931 13.61 7.36 27.78
N GLU A 932 13.27 7.42 29.06
CA GLU A 932 12.21 6.60 29.65
C GLU A 932 10.82 7.04 29.17
N GLU A 933 10.55 8.35 29.05
CA GLU A 933 9.29 8.84 28.48
C GLU A 933 9.11 8.38 27.02
N LYS A 934 10.21 8.39 26.26
CA LYS A 934 10.19 7.93 24.88
C LYS A 934 9.97 6.42 24.77
N ILE A 935 10.50 5.64 25.73
CA ILE A 935 10.22 4.19 25.83
C ILE A 935 8.74 3.94 26.07
N ILE A 936 8.06 4.69 26.94
CA ILE A 936 6.63 4.54 27.19
C ILE A 936 5.82 4.78 25.90
N ARG A 937 6.10 5.85 25.15
CA ARG A 937 5.42 6.11 23.86
C ARG A 937 5.65 4.99 22.83
N LEU A 938 6.87 4.44 22.77
CA LEU A 938 7.16 3.28 21.91
C LEU A 938 6.43 2.01 22.35
N GLN A 939 6.24 1.82 23.67
CA GLN A 939 5.44 0.72 24.19
C GLN A 939 3.98 0.81 23.74
N GLU A 940 3.38 2.02 23.76
CA GLU A 940 2.02 2.27 23.32
C GLU A 940 1.85 1.91 21.83
N ASN A 941 2.76 2.33 20.96
CA ASN A 941 2.74 2.01 19.54
C ASN A 941 2.83 0.50 19.28
N LYS A 942 3.71 -0.22 19.99
CA LYS A 942 3.81 -1.69 19.89
C LYS A 942 2.55 -2.40 20.35
N LYS A 943 1.92 -1.91 21.40
CA LYS A 943 0.65 -2.45 21.89
C LYS A 943 -0.45 -2.27 20.85
N LEU A 944 -0.56 -1.08 20.25
CA LEU A 944 -1.53 -0.77 19.19
C LEU A 944 -1.38 -1.72 17.99
N LEU A 945 -0.17 -2.00 17.52
CA LEU A 945 0.06 -2.94 16.41
C LEU A 945 -0.37 -4.36 16.75
N ALA A 946 -0.02 -4.85 17.94
CA ALA A 946 -0.39 -6.20 18.37
C ALA A 946 -1.92 -6.33 18.52
N ASP A 947 -2.57 -5.33 19.10
CA ASP A 947 -4.01 -5.31 19.30
C ASP A 947 -4.75 -5.17 17.95
N SER A 948 -4.27 -4.36 17.01
CA SER A 948 -4.86 -4.23 15.66
C SER A 948 -4.88 -5.53 14.87
N LEU A 949 -3.90 -6.40 15.07
CA LEU A 949 -3.83 -7.71 14.39
C LEU A 949 -4.68 -8.80 15.06
N LEU A 950 -4.93 -8.68 16.37
CA LEU A 950 -5.55 -9.74 17.16
C LEU A 950 -7.00 -9.43 17.54
N ASP A 951 -7.47 -8.18 17.48
CA ASP A 951 -8.84 -7.77 17.78
C ASP A 951 -9.67 -7.49 16.52
N GLU A 952 -10.92 -7.94 16.50
CA GLU A 952 -11.84 -7.80 15.35
C GLU A 952 -12.27 -6.38 15.04
N ASN A 953 -12.25 -5.46 16.02
CA ASN A 953 -12.88 -4.14 15.95
C ASN A 953 -11.93 -2.94 15.85
N TYR A 954 -10.63 -3.14 15.55
CA TYR A 954 -9.67 -2.06 15.59
C TYR A 954 -9.18 -1.62 14.19
N ILE A 955 -9.31 -0.32 13.89
CA ILE A 955 -8.74 0.37 12.72
C ILE A 955 -7.59 1.24 13.24
N SER A 956 -6.37 1.02 12.76
CA SER A 956 -5.16 1.65 13.28
C SER A 956 -4.84 2.98 12.63
N SER A 957 -4.27 3.89 13.40
CA SER A 957 -3.53 5.05 12.94
C SER A 957 -2.13 5.06 13.55
N ASP A 958 -1.14 5.34 12.72
CA ASP A 958 0.24 5.77 12.97
C ASP A 958 1.20 4.89 13.77
N ILE A 959 2.18 4.31 13.05
CA ILE A 959 3.41 3.75 13.63
C ILE A 959 4.61 4.34 12.89
N GLU A 960 5.25 5.32 13.47
CA GLU A 960 6.59 5.78 13.07
C GLU A 960 7.67 5.15 13.97
N THR A 961 8.61 4.43 13.36
CA THR A 961 9.79 3.87 14.04
C THR A 961 10.98 4.79 13.78
N HIS A 962 11.39 5.58 14.78
CA HIS A 962 12.54 6.47 14.61
C HIS A 962 13.51 6.42 15.78
N LEU A 963 14.73 5.91 15.51
CA LEU A 963 15.89 6.04 16.41
C LEU A 963 16.26 7.53 16.65
N ASP A 964 16.11 8.36 15.63
CA ASP A 964 16.33 9.80 15.71
C ASP A 964 15.41 10.47 16.73
N TYR A 965 14.14 10.04 16.80
CA TYR A 965 13.18 10.51 17.79
C TYR A 965 13.56 10.18 19.25
N ILE A 966 14.29 9.08 19.49
CA ILE A 966 14.71 8.68 20.85
C ILE A 966 15.82 9.60 21.37
N LEU A 967 16.59 10.22 20.51
CA LEU A 967 17.73 11.06 20.87
C LEU A 967 17.47 12.57 20.69
N GLU A 968 16.36 12.95 20.02
CA GLU A 968 15.86 14.33 20.10
C GLU A 968 15.55 14.74 21.52
#